data_80a61a35ebe9d211e17803704b95a922
#
_entry.id   80a61a35ebe9d211e17803704b95a922
#
_cell.length_a   1.000
_cell.length_b   1.000
_cell.length_c   1.000
_cell.angle_alpha   90.00
_cell.angle_beta   90.00
_cell.angle_gamma   90.00
#
_symmetry.space_group_name_H-M   'P 1'
#
loop_
_entity.id
_entity.type
_entity.pdbx_description
1 polymer ?
#
loop_
_entity_poly.entity_id
_entity_poly.type
_entity_poly.pdbx_seq_one_letter_code
_entity_poly.pdbx_strand_id
1 'polypeptide(L)'
;MSLSPEKATELKQIIHEQLTRMDVHGKIRAVLAETLKDEFKTDSQHLSEEDLMMALRQRGVIEDVVNELRFNEEHISRNFTSTPKPATHFIDTEQRTLKKTNIDPMRRYLHLQILGGKAFLEHLQEPEPLPGQACSTFTICLHFRNQRFRSKPVPCACEPDFQDGFLLEVHKDNLGDGSRMADATTMLSICDPVQLILIKLDTTGETTLVASHFLEWRSVLESETGTTSLAVELLGVGAECKVSVGVLNVKLELYPPLSKILSQEIVKTQLSIERQKTAEKERLFLVYAKQWWREYLQIRPSHNTRLVKIFAQDENWINRPVCSYVRPLRSGRLLDTPRQAARFVSVLGFEKAPVVGGGGKQEQWCTLLAFLCRNKGDCEDHCNLLCSLLLGFGLDAYVCVGTKGKGVAHTWVMTYGTDGTVTFWESLNGHRYLHKPINPDAPPMVEQPKCEYPYRLIGCIFNHQCFLANCQPSDSVELCVFDLNDESRWKPMSEEAIKSVCSPGSTTSLPPFPPLCSSVVDAATESNDLELQLRFLVSEYRKDLGLTTVWEDHLSYLLTPALASYEIERTTGICAGNEEFQDSIRRAVPNGHTFKGFPIHFVHRNARRAFATCLRSPFCDEILSCRGDQIRLAVRVRVFTYPESACAVWIMFACKYRSVL
;
A
#
# COMPACT_ATOMS: atom_id res chain seq x y z
N MET A 1 -8.34 35.77 -2.04
CA MET A 1 -7.51 34.81 -2.79
C MET A 1 -6.86 33.90 -1.77
N SER A 2 -7.26 32.64 -1.67
CA SER A 2 -6.61 31.68 -0.78
C SER A 2 -5.37 31.13 -1.48
N LEU A 3 -4.22 31.21 -0.83
CA LEU A 3 -2.97 30.63 -1.29
C LEU A 3 -3.10 29.10 -1.39
N SER A 4 -2.49 28.49 -2.42
CA SER A 4 -2.43 27.03 -2.51
C SER A 4 -1.69 26.46 -1.30
N PRO A 5 -2.02 25.23 -0.82
CA PRO A 5 -1.38 24.64 0.36
C PRO A 5 0.14 24.52 0.22
N GLU A 6 0.67 24.30 -0.98
CA GLU A 6 2.12 24.27 -1.24
C GLU A 6 2.77 25.65 -1.03
N LYS A 7 2.15 26.70 -1.59
CA LYS A 7 2.63 28.09 -1.41
C LYS A 7 2.50 28.55 0.04
N ALA A 8 1.49 28.08 0.78
CA ALA A 8 1.36 28.35 2.20
C ALA A 8 2.45 27.65 3.03
N THR A 9 2.89 26.47 2.62
CA THR A 9 3.98 25.75 3.27
C THR A 9 5.34 26.37 2.97
N GLU A 10 5.60 26.76 1.72
CA GLU A 10 6.81 27.49 1.34
C GLU A 10 6.88 28.84 2.05
N LEU A 11 5.78 29.58 2.12
CA LEU A 11 5.72 30.84 2.84
C LEU A 11 6.00 30.68 4.33
N LYS A 12 5.45 29.64 4.96
CA LYS A 12 5.74 29.30 6.37
C LYS A 12 7.22 28.98 6.58
N GLN A 13 7.84 28.27 5.65
CA GLN A 13 9.25 27.91 5.73
C GLN A 13 10.15 29.13 5.58
N ILE A 14 9.84 30.02 4.62
CA ILE A 14 10.57 31.29 4.43
C ILE A 14 10.42 32.20 5.66
N ILE A 15 9.21 32.31 6.21
CA ILE A 15 8.97 33.09 7.42
C ILE A 15 9.76 32.49 8.60
N HIS A 16 9.77 31.18 8.75
CA HIS A 16 10.51 30.50 9.81
C HIS A 16 12.03 30.72 9.69
N GLU A 17 12.58 30.62 8.49
CA GLU A 17 14.00 30.94 8.23
C GLU A 17 14.35 32.38 8.53
N GLN A 18 13.49 33.33 8.17
CA GLN A 18 13.71 34.77 8.44
C GLN A 18 13.62 35.02 9.97
N LEU A 19 12.63 34.49 10.66
CA LEU A 19 12.49 34.62 12.10
C LEU A 19 13.70 34.03 12.87
N THR A 20 14.28 32.95 12.34
CA THR A 20 15.50 32.34 12.90
C THR A 20 16.73 33.21 12.64
N ARG A 21 16.87 33.80 11.45
CA ARG A 21 17.97 34.74 11.13
C ARG A 21 17.94 36.00 11.97
N MET A 22 16.76 36.51 12.30
CA MET A 22 16.55 37.68 13.11
C MET A 22 16.79 37.47 14.61
N ASP A 23 17.09 36.24 15.00
CA ASP A 23 17.23 35.80 16.41
C ASP A 23 16.09 36.30 17.31
N VAL A 24 14.86 36.19 16.81
CA VAL A 24 13.65 36.61 17.52
C VAL A 24 13.53 35.91 18.85
N HIS A 25 13.92 34.63 18.91
CA HIS A 25 13.94 33.86 20.17
C HIS A 25 14.95 34.43 21.19
N GLY A 26 16.11 34.90 20.73
CA GLY A 26 17.08 35.57 21.58
C GLY A 26 16.55 36.91 22.12
N LYS A 27 15.92 37.69 21.25
CA LYS A 27 15.30 38.99 21.63
C LYS A 27 14.15 38.78 22.63
N ILE A 28 13.29 37.78 22.42
CA ILE A 28 12.20 37.44 23.36
C ILE A 28 12.76 36.95 24.70
N ARG A 29 13.81 36.11 24.71
CA ARG A 29 14.47 35.67 25.95
C ARG A 29 15.12 36.82 26.72
N ALA A 30 15.74 37.77 26.01
CA ALA A 30 16.33 38.97 26.62
C ALA A 30 15.26 39.83 27.32
N VAL A 31 14.13 40.09 26.66
CA VAL A 31 13.00 40.81 27.20
C VAL A 31 12.40 40.09 28.42
N LEU A 32 12.21 38.77 28.35
CA LEU A 32 11.76 37.94 29.46
C LEU A 32 12.73 38.00 30.65
N ALA A 33 14.03 37.86 30.42
CA ALA A 33 15.04 37.90 31.45
C ALA A 33 15.10 39.28 32.17
N GLU A 34 14.81 40.34 31.43
CA GLU A 34 14.81 41.70 31.95
C GLU A 34 13.52 42.03 32.71
N THR A 35 12.37 41.59 32.20
CA THR A 35 11.06 41.71 32.88
C THR A 35 11.05 40.91 34.18
N LEU A 36 11.61 39.72 34.20
CA LEU A 36 11.78 38.91 35.39
C LEU A 36 12.76 39.52 36.40
N LYS A 37 13.76 40.31 35.98
CA LYS A 37 14.67 41.04 36.90
C LYS A 37 13.99 42.22 37.62
N ASP A 38 13.06 42.85 36.93
CA ASP A 38 12.32 44.01 37.50
C ASP A 38 11.23 43.55 38.47
N GLU A 39 10.69 42.32 38.33
CA GLU A 39 9.64 41.76 39.20
C GLU A 39 10.15 41.06 40.47
N PHE A 40 11.45 40.73 40.56
CA PHE A 40 12.02 40.20 41.81
C PHE A 40 11.98 41.20 43.00
N LYS A 41 11.38 42.38 42.80
CA LYS A 41 11.16 43.38 43.86
C LYS A 41 9.74 43.45 44.41
N THR A 42 8.79 42.70 43.86
CA THR A 42 7.42 42.66 44.37
C THR A 42 6.80 41.28 44.12
N ASP A 43 6.11 40.76 45.12
CA ASP A 43 5.51 39.42 45.25
C ASP A 43 4.98 38.75 43.97
N SER A 44 5.24 37.45 43.86
CA SER A 44 4.81 36.47 42.91
C SER A 44 3.36 36.59 42.39
N GLN A 45 3.17 37.18 41.24
CA GLN A 45 1.95 36.99 40.45
C GLN A 45 2.33 36.49 39.04
N HIS A 46 1.60 35.48 38.55
CA HIS A 46 1.73 34.93 37.24
C HIS A 46 1.62 36.04 36.18
N LEU A 47 2.70 36.23 35.38
CA LEU A 47 2.65 37.05 34.18
C LEU A 47 1.59 36.50 33.23
N SER A 48 0.62 37.34 32.88
CA SER A 48 -0.37 36.98 31.86
C SER A 48 0.26 37.07 30.47
N GLU A 49 -0.27 36.33 29.51
CA GLU A 49 0.17 36.38 28.11
C GLU A 49 0.00 37.80 27.52
N GLU A 50 -0.97 38.55 28.04
CA GLU A 50 -1.24 39.95 27.66
C GLU A 50 -0.15 40.91 28.17
N ASP A 51 0.38 40.71 29.40
CA ASP A 51 1.45 41.52 29.95
C ASP A 51 2.76 41.32 29.22
N LEU A 52 3.04 40.08 28.81
CA LEU A 52 4.19 39.73 27.96
C LEU A 52 4.09 40.37 26.55
N MET A 53 2.92 40.32 25.94
CA MET A 53 2.66 40.96 24.64
C MET A 53 2.78 42.47 24.73
N MET A 54 2.34 43.06 25.81
CA MET A 54 2.47 44.51 26.08
C MET A 54 3.92 44.93 26.27
N ALA A 55 4.72 44.18 26.99
CA ALA A 55 6.15 44.41 27.20
C ALA A 55 6.95 44.30 25.85
N LEU A 56 6.64 43.31 25.04
CA LEU A 56 7.25 43.13 23.70
C LEU A 56 6.89 44.30 22.73
N ARG A 57 5.66 44.83 22.85
CA ARG A 57 5.17 45.97 22.06
C ARG A 57 5.80 47.26 22.50
N GLN A 58 5.89 47.53 23.82
CA GLN A 58 6.53 48.72 24.39
C GLN A 58 8.02 48.86 24.04
N ARG A 59 8.71 47.73 23.83
CA ARG A 59 10.13 47.71 23.46
C ARG A 59 10.36 47.65 21.93
N GLY A 60 9.31 47.77 21.14
CA GLY A 60 9.40 47.85 19.69
C GLY A 60 9.82 46.53 19.00
N VAL A 61 9.93 45.40 19.73
CA VAL A 61 10.40 44.14 19.15
C VAL A 61 9.42 43.61 18.09
N ILE A 62 8.11 43.84 18.28
CA ILE A 62 7.08 43.45 17.32
C ILE A 62 7.14 44.33 16.07
N GLU A 63 7.31 45.66 16.24
CA GLU A 63 7.45 46.59 15.13
C GLU A 63 8.73 46.34 14.33
N ASP A 64 9.85 46.02 14.98
CA ASP A 64 11.10 45.70 14.31
C ASP A 64 10.96 44.42 13.46
N VAL A 65 10.34 43.36 14.00
CA VAL A 65 10.08 42.12 13.25
C VAL A 65 9.11 42.34 12.09
N VAL A 66 8.06 43.14 12.29
CA VAL A 66 7.08 43.46 11.22
C VAL A 66 7.70 44.33 10.15
N ASN A 67 8.52 45.33 10.50
CA ASN A 67 9.19 46.17 9.54
C ASN A 67 10.22 45.40 8.72
N GLU A 68 11.01 44.52 9.33
CA GLU A 68 11.99 43.73 8.62
C GLU A 68 11.34 42.67 7.70
N LEU A 69 10.17 42.14 8.11
CA LEU A 69 9.34 41.31 7.24
C LEU A 69 8.74 42.08 6.05
N ARG A 70 8.33 43.35 6.26
CA ARG A 70 7.84 44.22 5.20
C ARG A 70 8.91 44.61 4.19
N PHE A 71 10.14 44.87 4.62
CA PHE A 71 11.28 45.13 3.70
C PHE A 71 11.57 43.96 2.77
N ASN A 72 11.29 42.75 3.22
CA ASN A 72 11.45 41.54 2.39
C ASN A 72 10.21 41.23 1.52
N GLU A 73 9.06 41.86 1.75
CA GLU A 73 7.84 41.66 0.96
C GLU A 73 8.04 42.07 -0.51
N GLU A 74 8.86 43.08 -0.79
CA GLU A 74 9.24 43.47 -2.17
C GLU A 74 10.07 42.38 -2.87
N HIS A 75 10.92 41.65 -2.15
CA HIS A 75 11.67 40.51 -2.67
C HIS A 75 10.82 39.27 -2.84
N ILE A 76 9.88 39.05 -1.94
CA ILE A 76 8.92 37.95 -2.01
C ILE A 76 7.92 38.19 -3.13
N SER A 77 7.39 39.40 -3.26
CA SER A 77 6.45 39.77 -4.34
C SER A 77 7.06 39.65 -5.74
N ARG A 78 8.36 39.95 -5.91
CA ARG A 78 9.06 39.76 -7.20
C ARG A 78 9.20 38.29 -7.60
N ASN A 79 9.23 37.35 -6.66
CA ASN A 79 9.29 35.94 -6.96
C ASN A 79 7.90 35.33 -7.24
N PHE A 80 6.80 35.97 -6.82
CA PHE A 80 5.43 35.49 -7.00
C PHE A 80 4.68 36.12 -8.20
N THR A 81 5.18 37.19 -8.82
CA THR A 81 4.50 37.89 -9.92
C THR A 81 5.02 37.56 -11.31
N SER A 82 5.94 36.61 -11.47
CA SER A 82 6.32 36.14 -12.80
C SER A 82 5.22 35.27 -13.40
N THR A 83 4.38 35.89 -14.23
CA THR A 83 3.51 35.19 -15.18
C THR A 83 4.34 34.22 -16.03
N PRO A 84 3.90 32.99 -16.27
CA PRO A 84 4.65 32.05 -17.08
C PRO A 84 4.74 32.54 -18.51
N LYS A 85 5.95 32.89 -18.96
CA LYS A 85 6.25 33.04 -20.39
C LYS A 85 6.32 31.63 -21.00
N PRO A 86 5.69 31.38 -22.16
CA PRO A 86 5.65 30.05 -22.74
C PRO A 86 7.03 29.65 -23.30
N ALA A 87 7.35 28.36 -23.13
CA ALA A 87 8.28 27.56 -23.93
C ALA A 87 9.78 27.59 -23.66
N THR A 88 10.36 28.55 -22.94
CA THR A 88 11.83 28.59 -22.74
C THR A 88 12.30 28.15 -21.35
N HIS A 89 11.38 27.94 -20.40
CA HIS A 89 11.72 27.56 -19.00
C HIS A 89 11.83 26.05 -18.76
N PHE A 90 11.39 25.20 -19.70
CA PHE A 90 11.43 23.75 -19.53
C PHE A 90 12.85 23.15 -19.49
N ILE A 91 13.77 23.72 -20.26
CA ILE A 91 15.16 23.24 -20.32
C ILE A 91 15.90 23.51 -19.00
N ASP A 92 15.62 24.63 -18.33
CA ASP A 92 16.27 25.00 -17.07
C ASP A 92 15.76 24.20 -15.86
N THR A 93 14.51 23.73 -15.88
CA THR A 93 13.94 22.92 -14.78
C THR A 93 14.44 21.49 -14.83
N GLU A 94 14.57 20.91 -16.04
CA GLU A 94 15.17 19.56 -16.23
C GLU A 94 16.65 19.55 -15.80
N GLN A 95 17.42 20.56 -16.18
CA GLN A 95 18.82 20.67 -15.75
C GLN A 95 18.97 20.93 -14.24
N ARG A 96 18.01 21.61 -13.59
CA ARG A 96 18.01 21.82 -12.13
C ARG A 96 17.66 20.57 -11.36
N THR A 97 16.75 19.73 -11.86
CA THR A 97 16.40 18.45 -11.23
C THR A 97 17.56 17.46 -11.34
N LEU A 98 18.21 17.37 -12.48
CA LEU A 98 19.40 16.54 -12.69
C LEU A 98 20.63 17.06 -11.90
N LYS A 99 20.79 18.37 -11.74
CA LYS A 99 21.91 18.96 -10.97
C LYS A 99 21.76 18.84 -9.45
N LYS A 100 20.54 18.62 -8.93
CA LYS A 100 20.29 18.45 -7.48
C LYS A 100 20.42 17.01 -6.99
N THR A 101 20.38 16.01 -7.88
CA THR A 101 20.65 14.63 -7.55
C THR A 101 22.15 14.39 -7.59
N ASN A 102 22.71 13.80 -6.54
CA ASN A 102 24.08 13.26 -6.53
C ASN A 102 24.17 12.10 -7.54
N ILE A 103 24.30 12.44 -8.82
CA ILE A 103 24.47 11.45 -9.88
C ILE A 103 25.90 10.97 -9.81
N ASP A 104 26.07 9.66 -9.55
CA ASP A 104 27.38 9.03 -9.59
C ASP A 104 27.82 8.92 -11.06
N PRO A 105 28.91 9.56 -11.46
CA PRO A 105 29.35 9.56 -12.86
C PRO A 105 29.78 8.17 -13.36
N MET A 106 29.96 7.20 -12.47
CA MET A 106 30.35 5.82 -12.79
C MET A 106 29.16 4.90 -13.02
N ARG A 107 27.93 5.37 -12.88
CA ARG A 107 26.69 4.60 -13.06
C ARG A 107 25.95 5.01 -14.31
N ARG A 108 25.15 4.09 -14.83
CA ARG A 108 24.20 4.34 -15.92
C ARG A 108 22.79 4.53 -15.38
N TYR A 109 22.18 5.59 -15.83
CA TYR A 109 20.80 5.93 -15.49
C TYR A 109 19.95 6.04 -16.75
N LEU A 110 18.70 5.61 -16.63
CA LEU A 110 17.65 5.87 -17.61
C LEU A 110 16.72 6.94 -17.04
N HIS A 111 16.68 8.11 -17.67
CA HIS A 111 15.69 9.12 -17.36
C HIS A 111 14.44 8.83 -18.18
N LEU A 112 13.37 8.48 -17.52
CA LEU A 112 12.06 8.23 -18.10
C LEU A 112 11.17 9.43 -17.75
N GLN A 113 10.74 10.17 -18.76
CA GLN A 113 9.86 11.31 -18.61
C GLN A 113 8.52 11.02 -19.27
N ILE A 114 7.42 11.24 -18.55
CA ILE A 114 6.08 11.16 -19.07
C ILE A 114 5.67 12.57 -19.49
N LEU A 115 5.47 12.76 -20.78
CA LEU A 115 5.18 14.09 -21.37
C LEU A 115 3.69 14.42 -21.38
N GLY A 116 2.83 13.44 -21.13
CA GLY A 116 1.38 13.57 -21.12
C GLY A 116 0.68 12.35 -21.63
N GLY A 117 -0.63 12.33 -21.47
CA GLY A 117 -1.51 11.30 -22.01
C GLY A 117 -2.37 11.84 -23.16
N LYS A 118 -2.87 10.94 -24.01
CA LYS A 118 -3.80 11.26 -25.10
C LYS A 118 -4.82 10.16 -25.26
N ALA A 119 -5.98 10.51 -25.81
CA ALA A 119 -7.03 9.57 -26.21
C ALA A 119 -7.56 8.71 -25.04
N PHE A 120 -7.68 9.26 -23.85
CA PHE A 120 -8.39 8.65 -22.72
C PHE A 120 -9.90 8.88 -22.92
N LEU A 121 -10.50 8.14 -23.84
CA LEU A 121 -11.84 8.41 -24.39
C LEU A 121 -12.97 8.26 -23.35
N GLU A 122 -12.77 7.47 -22.32
CA GLU A 122 -13.72 7.37 -21.19
C GLU A 122 -13.98 8.72 -20.53
N HIS A 123 -13.00 9.63 -20.57
CA HIS A 123 -13.06 10.96 -19.95
C HIS A 123 -13.29 12.10 -20.95
N LEU A 124 -13.72 11.79 -22.19
CA LEU A 124 -13.91 12.80 -23.25
C LEU A 124 -14.97 13.86 -22.89
N GLN A 125 -16.00 13.46 -22.13
CA GLN A 125 -17.14 14.32 -21.79
C GLN A 125 -17.06 14.89 -20.35
N GLU A 126 -16.02 14.56 -19.61
CA GLU A 126 -15.85 15.10 -18.27
C GLU A 126 -15.40 16.57 -18.37
N PRO A 127 -16.13 17.51 -17.68
CA PRO A 127 -15.69 18.91 -17.66
C PRO A 127 -14.37 19.04 -16.91
N GLU A 128 -13.53 19.98 -17.33
CA GLU A 128 -12.33 20.30 -16.56
C GLU A 128 -12.70 20.70 -15.13
N PRO A 129 -12.07 20.08 -14.11
CA PRO A 129 -12.39 20.35 -12.73
C PRO A 129 -12.04 21.79 -12.37
N LEU A 130 -12.97 22.48 -11.71
CA LEU A 130 -12.73 23.81 -11.19
C LEU A 130 -11.67 23.74 -10.05
N PRO A 131 -10.82 24.78 -9.92
CA PRO A 131 -9.86 24.82 -8.83
C PRO A 131 -10.50 24.66 -7.46
N GLY A 132 -10.07 23.62 -6.71
CA GLY A 132 -10.59 23.29 -5.39
C GLY A 132 -11.80 22.34 -5.38
N GLN A 133 -12.27 21.89 -6.52
CA GLN A 133 -13.28 20.85 -6.62
C GLN A 133 -12.65 19.45 -6.52
N ALA A 134 -13.26 18.56 -5.72
CA ALA A 134 -12.83 17.16 -5.68
C ALA A 134 -13.11 16.51 -7.04
N CYS A 135 -12.10 15.95 -7.67
CA CYS A 135 -12.20 15.22 -8.94
C CYS A 135 -11.48 13.88 -8.85
N SER A 136 -11.82 12.97 -9.75
CA SER A 136 -11.07 11.75 -9.93
C SER A 136 -9.68 12.05 -10.47
N THR A 137 -8.67 11.30 -10.04
CA THR A 137 -7.27 11.53 -10.44
C THR A 137 -6.62 10.26 -10.96
N PHE A 138 -5.73 10.44 -11.93
CA PHE A 138 -4.80 9.40 -12.38
C PHE A 138 -3.46 9.51 -11.66
N THR A 139 -2.86 8.36 -11.38
CA THR A 139 -1.50 8.25 -10.86
C THR A 139 -0.78 7.12 -11.58
N ILE A 140 0.46 7.35 -11.99
CA ILE A 140 1.31 6.33 -12.59
C ILE A 140 2.28 5.83 -11.54
N CYS A 141 2.30 4.52 -11.32
CA CYS A 141 3.28 3.83 -10.51
C CYS A 141 4.27 3.14 -11.43
N LEU A 142 5.55 3.30 -11.16
CA LEU A 142 6.63 2.76 -11.96
C LEU A 142 7.51 1.85 -11.11
N HIS A 143 7.87 0.70 -11.67
CA HIS A 143 8.78 -0.24 -11.05
C HIS A 143 9.85 -0.68 -12.05
N PHE A 144 11.10 -0.61 -11.61
CA PHE A 144 12.24 -1.13 -12.35
C PHE A 144 13.24 -1.75 -11.37
N ARG A 145 13.43 -3.06 -11.44
CA ARG A 145 14.30 -3.82 -10.53
C ARG A 145 13.92 -3.57 -9.05
N ASN A 146 14.79 -2.95 -8.28
CA ASN A 146 14.56 -2.64 -6.86
C ASN A 146 14.09 -1.19 -6.63
N GLN A 147 13.66 -0.49 -7.69
CA GLN A 147 13.28 0.92 -7.62
C GLN A 147 11.79 1.06 -7.91
N ARG A 148 11.12 1.84 -7.07
CA ARG A 148 9.71 2.20 -7.26
C ARG A 148 9.55 3.69 -7.21
N PHE A 149 8.70 4.20 -8.10
CA PHE A 149 8.35 5.60 -8.18
C PHE A 149 6.84 5.75 -8.35
N ARG A 150 6.35 6.92 -8.00
CA ARG A 150 4.96 7.27 -8.16
C ARG A 150 4.86 8.69 -8.68
N SER A 151 4.05 8.91 -9.72
CA SER A 151 3.76 10.24 -10.25
C SER A 151 2.93 11.06 -9.27
N LYS A 152 2.91 12.36 -9.47
CA LYS A 152 1.90 13.21 -8.85
C LYS A 152 0.51 12.83 -9.40
N PRO A 153 -0.56 12.91 -8.59
CA PRO A 153 -1.90 12.70 -9.10
C PRO A 153 -2.29 13.83 -10.05
N VAL A 154 -2.82 13.49 -11.22
CA VAL A 154 -3.35 14.45 -12.19
C VAL A 154 -4.85 14.21 -12.38
N PRO A 155 -5.66 15.25 -12.63
CA PRO A 155 -7.09 15.09 -12.90
C PRO A 155 -7.33 14.12 -14.07
N CYS A 156 -8.38 13.30 -13.96
CA CYS A 156 -8.83 12.47 -15.07
C CYS A 156 -9.37 13.38 -16.18
N ALA A 157 -8.79 13.26 -17.35
CA ALA A 157 -9.16 14.01 -18.55
C ALA A 157 -8.84 13.15 -19.78
N CYS A 158 -9.38 13.52 -20.94
CA CYS A 158 -9.07 12.87 -22.21
C CYS A 158 -7.57 13.02 -22.58
N GLU A 159 -6.96 14.13 -22.21
CA GLU A 159 -5.54 14.40 -22.34
C GLU A 159 -4.94 14.76 -20.98
N PRO A 160 -4.65 13.79 -20.11
CA PRO A 160 -4.10 14.07 -18.78
C PRO A 160 -2.68 14.62 -18.89
N ASP A 161 -2.43 15.72 -18.17
CA ASP A 161 -1.16 16.47 -18.20
C ASP A 161 -0.14 15.87 -17.21
N PHE A 162 0.38 14.69 -17.53
CA PHE A 162 1.51 14.13 -16.82
C PHE A 162 2.81 14.85 -17.22
N GLN A 163 3.58 15.31 -16.26
CA GLN A 163 4.88 15.95 -16.50
C GLN A 163 5.94 15.47 -15.53
N ASP A 164 5.85 14.21 -15.11
CA ASP A 164 6.78 13.63 -14.16
C ASP A 164 7.95 12.95 -14.87
N GLY A 165 9.15 13.14 -14.31
CA GLY A 165 10.38 12.49 -14.75
C GLY A 165 10.95 11.61 -13.64
N PHE A 166 11.43 10.42 -14.01
CA PHE A 166 11.98 9.42 -13.10
C PHE A 166 13.39 9.04 -13.54
N LEU A 167 14.33 9.07 -12.61
CA LEU A 167 15.71 8.67 -12.86
C LEU A 167 15.92 7.24 -12.34
N LEU A 168 16.03 6.28 -13.26
CA LEU A 168 16.19 4.86 -12.97
C LEU A 168 17.68 4.48 -13.04
N GLU A 169 18.22 3.91 -11.98
CA GLU A 169 19.56 3.33 -12.00
C GLU A 169 19.50 1.99 -12.75
N VAL A 170 20.11 1.93 -13.93
CA VAL A 170 20.06 0.74 -14.78
C VAL A 170 21.20 -0.22 -14.47
N HIS A 171 22.41 0.28 -14.28
CA HIS A 171 23.58 -0.53 -13.99
C HIS A 171 24.47 0.11 -12.92
N LYS A 172 24.89 -0.75 -11.99
CA LYS A 172 25.86 -0.43 -10.95
C LYS A 172 27.03 -1.37 -11.12
N ASP A 173 28.23 -0.85 -11.37
CA ASP A 173 29.42 -1.68 -11.43
C ASP A 173 29.64 -2.36 -10.07
N ASN A 174 29.77 -3.68 -10.09
CA ASN A 174 30.21 -4.42 -8.91
C ASN A 174 31.69 -4.08 -8.67
N LEU A 175 31.98 -3.59 -7.48
CA LEU A 175 33.31 -3.23 -6.96
C LEU A 175 34.29 -4.43 -7.05
N GLY A 176 34.82 -4.75 -8.21
CA GLY A 176 35.73 -5.88 -8.33
C GLY A 176 36.68 -5.82 -9.52
N ASP A 177 36.33 -5.14 -10.58
CA ASP A 177 37.19 -5.05 -11.77
C ASP A 177 37.13 -3.62 -12.34
N GLY A 178 38.13 -2.85 -11.97
CA GLY A 178 38.49 -1.50 -12.41
C GLY A 178 37.50 -0.74 -13.31
N SER A 179 36.60 0.01 -12.71
CA SER A 179 36.05 1.31 -13.15
C SER A 179 35.76 1.49 -14.66
N ARG A 180 35.09 0.56 -15.32
CA ARG A 180 34.53 0.84 -16.65
C ARG A 180 33.02 0.97 -16.54
N MET A 181 32.53 2.12 -16.95
CA MET A 181 31.09 2.35 -17.13
C MET A 181 30.52 1.33 -18.12
N ALA A 182 29.35 0.75 -17.81
CA ALA A 182 28.70 -0.25 -18.64
C ALA A 182 28.59 0.24 -20.11
N ASP A 183 29.05 -0.59 -21.02
CA ASP A 183 28.98 -0.34 -22.45
C ASP A 183 27.57 -0.69 -23.03
N ALA A 184 27.35 -0.42 -24.30
CA ALA A 184 26.09 -0.67 -24.97
C ALA A 184 25.71 -2.16 -24.98
N THR A 185 26.68 -3.07 -25.02
CA THR A 185 26.44 -4.53 -25.03
C THR A 185 26.03 -5.03 -23.67
N THR A 186 26.63 -4.52 -22.61
CA THR A 186 26.22 -4.78 -21.21
C THR A 186 24.80 -4.26 -20.98
N MET A 187 24.48 -3.04 -21.44
CA MET A 187 23.15 -2.47 -21.33
C MET A 187 22.09 -3.27 -22.08
N LEU A 188 22.44 -3.80 -23.29
CA LEU A 188 21.54 -4.63 -24.07
C LEU A 188 21.20 -5.97 -23.38
N SER A 189 22.13 -6.48 -22.55
CA SER A 189 21.92 -7.74 -21.81
C SER A 189 20.95 -7.62 -20.64
N ILE A 190 20.55 -6.40 -20.25
CA ILE A 190 19.60 -6.16 -19.16
C ILE A 190 18.18 -6.35 -19.68
N CYS A 191 17.60 -7.51 -19.36
CA CYS A 191 16.28 -7.92 -19.87
C CYS A 191 15.10 -7.35 -19.07
N ASP A 192 15.34 -6.69 -17.93
CA ASP A 192 14.27 -6.20 -17.06
C ASP A 192 13.50 -5.07 -17.75
N PRO A 193 12.18 -5.21 -17.98
CA PRO A 193 11.35 -4.13 -18.50
C PRO A 193 11.02 -3.13 -17.39
N VAL A 194 10.59 -1.94 -17.76
CA VAL A 194 9.99 -0.99 -16.83
C VAL A 194 8.50 -1.30 -16.73
N GLN A 195 8.01 -1.67 -15.55
CA GLN A 195 6.59 -1.88 -15.33
C GLN A 195 5.90 -0.56 -15.00
N LEU A 196 4.87 -0.21 -15.77
CA LEU A 196 4.02 0.97 -15.59
C LEU A 196 2.63 0.51 -15.18
N ILE A 197 2.14 1.03 -14.07
CA ILE A 197 0.79 0.80 -13.55
C ILE A 197 0.05 2.13 -13.53
N LEU A 198 -1.07 2.21 -14.22
CA LEU A 198 -1.98 3.35 -14.15
C LEU A 198 -3.12 3.02 -13.17
N ILE A 199 -3.28 3.85 -12.16
CA ILE A 199 -4.38 3.77 -11.20
C ILE A 199 -5.25 5.02 -11.26
N LYS A 200 -6.53 4.85 -11.07
CA LYS A 200 -7.53 5.92 -10.92
C LYS A 200 -7.99 5.94 -9.46
N LEU A 201 -7.93 7.11 -8.86
CA LEU A 201 -8.52 7.38 -7.56
C LEU A 201 -9.79 8.19 -7.79
N ASP A 202 -10.93 7.69 -7.38
CA ASP A 202 -12.19 8.39 -7.52
C ASP A 202 -12.42 9.40 -6.37
N THR A 203 -13.50 10.17 -6.47
CA THR A 203 -13.89 11.16 -5.45
C THR A 203 -14.30 10.53 -4.11
N THR A 204 -14.59 9.23 -4.08
CA THR A 204 -14.92 8.48 -2.85
C THR A 204 -13.67 7.93 -2.15
N GLY A 205 -12.50 8.07 -2.77
CA GLY A 205 -11.23 7.51 -2.28
C GLY A 205 -11.02 6.05 -2.67
N GLU A 206 -11.83 5.50 -3.58
CA GLU A 206 -11.60 4.15 -4.13
C GLU A 206 -10.53 4.17 -5.22
N THR A 207 -9.62 3.21 -5.13
CA THR A 207 -8.54 3.03 -6.11
C THR A 207 -8.90 1.93 -7.10
N THR A 208 -8.83 2.22 -8.40
CA THR A 208 -9.08 1.27 -9.48
C THR A 208 -7.82 1.09 -10.31
N LEU A 209 -7.49 -0.14 -10.66
CA LEU A 209 -6.42 -0.46 -11.62
C LEU A 209 -6.98 -0.23 -13.04
N VAL A 210 -6.34 0.66 -13.77
CA VAL A 210 -6.77 1.03 -15.13
C VAL A 210 -5.95 0.30 -16.18
N ALA A 211 -4.62 0.28 -16.04
CA ALA A 211 -3.73 -0.41 -16.97
C ALA A 211 -2.46 -0.90 -16.28
N SER A 212 -1.89 -1.99 -16.81
CA SER A 212 -0.59 -2.53 -16.43
C SER A 212 0.20 -2.80 -17.71
N HIS A 213 1.35 -2.16 -17.87
CA HIS A 213 2.16 -2.25 -19.08
C HIS A 213 3.64 -2.50 -18.75
N PHE A 214 4.29 -3.34 -19.56
CA PHE A 214 5.73 -3.59 -19.48
C PHE A 214 6.43 -2.87 -20.63
N LEU A 215 7.08 -1.75 -20.32
CA LEU A 215 7.78 -0.92 -21.29
C LEU A 215 9.18 -1.50 -21.58
N GLU A 216 9.45 -1.77 -22.88
CA GLU A 216 10.79 -2.11 -23.35
C GLU A 216 11.59 -0.82 -23.58
N TRP A 217 12.57 -0.57 -22.74
CA TRP A 217 13.35 0.67 -22.73
C TRP A 217 14.60 0.64 -23.63
N ARG A 218 15.06 -0.56 -24.04
CA ARG A 218 16.34 -0.70 -24.75
C ARG A 218 16.37 -0.09 -26.16
N SER A 219 15.23 0.35 -26.68
CA SER A 219 15.17 1.18 -27.89
C SER A 219 16.00 2.47 -27.79
N VAL A 220 16.29 2.97 -26.59
CA VAL A 220 17.15 4.14 -26.39
C VAL A 220 18.61 3.88 -26.78
N LEU A 221 19.04 2.60 -26.82
CA LEU A 221 20.40 2.19 -27.21
C LEU A 221 20.69 2.36 -28.70
N GLU A 222 19.64 2.54 -29.52
CA GLU A 222 19.72 2.77 -30.98
C GLU A 222 19.88 4.27 -31.31
N SER A 223 19.63 5.15 -30.36
CA SER A 223 19.55 6.59 -30.61
C SER A 223 20.92 7.25 -30.61
N GLU A 224 21.24 7.98 -31.66
CA GLU A 224 22.46 8.78 -31.78
C GLU A 224 22.53 9.90 -30.72
N THR A 225 21.37 10.42 -30.33
CA THR A 225 21.26 11.47 -29.32
C THR A 225 21.16 10.92 -27.91
N GLY A 226 21.08 9.60 -27.74
CA GLY A 226 20.81 8.95 -26.45
C GLY A 226 19.38 9.18 -25.93
N THR A 227 18.48 9.71 -26.79
CA THR A 227 17.09 10.01 -26.44
C THR A 227 16.14 9.37 -27.42
N THR A 228 15.00 8.84 -26.93
CA THR A 228 13.94 8.25 -27.75
C THR A 228 12.58 8.65 -27.20
N SER A 229 11.66 9.03 -28.09
CA SER A 229 10.28 9.33 -27.73
C SER A 229 9.38 8.18 -28.22
N LEU A 230 8.54 7.68 -27.33
CA LEU A 230 7.65 6.54 -27.56
C LEU A 230 6.20 6.95 -27.25
N ALA A 231 5.29 6.51 -28.12
CA ALA A 231 3.86 6.51 -27.82
C ALA A 231 3.49 5.12 -27.28
N VAL A 232 3.18 5.03 -26.00
CA VAL A 232 2.88 3.79 -25.31
C VAL A 232 1.36 3.64 -25.21
N GLU A 233 0.79 2.72 -25.97
CA GLU A 233 -0.62 2.37 -25.84
C GLU A 233 -0.84 1.58 -24.56
N LEU A 234 -1.76 2.05 -23.74
CA LEU A 234 -2.19 1.38 -22.52
C LEU A 234 -3.45 0.56 -22.82
N LEU A 235 -3.38 -0.71 -22.51
CA LEU A 235 -4.53 -1.62 -22.59
C LEU A 235 -5.17 -1.78 -21.22
N GLY A 236 -6.47 -1.86 -21.19
CA GLY A 236 -7.26 -2.09 -19.99
C GLY A 236 -6.94 -3.44 -19.34
N VAL A 237 -7.40 -3.62 -18.13
CA VAL A 237 -7.21 -4.83 -17.34
C VAL A 237 -8.54 -5.52 -17.07
N GLY A 238 -8.50 -6.79 -16.71
CA GLY A 238 -9.71 -7.53 -16.36
C GLY A 238 -10.67 -7.67 -17.55
N ALA A 239 -11.94 -7.36 -17.38
CA ALA A 239 -12.95 -7.44 -18.41
C ALA A 239 -12.66 -6.55 -19.63
N GLU A 240 -11.90 -5.49 -19.44
CA GLU A 240 -11.50 -4.53 -20.46
C GLU A 240 -10.13 -4.85 -21.09
N CYS A 241 -9.61 -6.03 -20.83
CA CYS A 241 -8.36 -6.49 -21.45
C CYS A 241 -8.44 -6.40 -22.98
N LYS A 242 -7.40 -5.85 -23.60
CA LYS A 242 -7.29 -5.54 -25.03
C LYS A 242 -8.11 -4.33 -25.52
N VAL A 243 -8.85 -3.65 -24.66
CA VAL A 243 -9.44 -2.36 -24.99
C VAL A 243 -8.41 -1.28 -24.72
N SER A 244 -8.16 -0.39 -25.69
CA SER A 244 -7.24 0.73 -25.49
C SER A 244 -7.86 1.73 -24.52
N VAL A 245 -7.15 2.03 -23.45
CA VAL A 245 -7.55 3.03 -22.43
C VAL A 245 -7.07 4.42 -22.83
N GLY A 246 -5.90 4.49 -23.44
CA GLY A 246 -5.26 5.73 -23.85
C GLY A 246 -3.80 5.50 -24.25
N VAL A 247 -3.14 6.57 -24.60
CA VAL A 247 -1.74 6.56 -25.02
C VAL A 247 -0.92 7.49 -24.13
N LEU A 248 0.20 7.01 -23.62
CA LEU A 248 1.18 7.83 -22.92
C LEU A 248 2.32 8.22 -23.86
N ASN A 249 2.65 9.50 -23.92
CA ASN A 249 3.85 9.98 -24.56
C ASN A 249 5.01 9.93 -23.57
N VAL A 250 5.98 9.07 -23.85
CA VAL A 250 7.13 8.83 -22.97
C VAL A 250 8.41 9.20 -23.68
N LYS A 251 9.28 9.96 -23.04
CA LYS A 251 10.65 10.25 -23.47
C LYS A 251 11.62 9.45 -22.63
N LEU A 252 12.48 8.71 -23.26
CA LEU A 252 13.57 7.98 -22.62
C LEU A 252 14.90 8.67 -22.98
N GLU A 253 15.75 8.83 -21.99
CA GLU A 253 17.08 9.43 -22.14
C GLU A 253 18.08 8.65 -21.29
N LEU A 254 19.18 8.20 -21.91
CA LEU A 254 20.24 7.49 -21.20
C LEU A 254 21.31 8.47 -20.72
N TYR A 255 21.60 8.43 -19.43
CA TYR A 255 22.58 9.29 -18.82
C TYR A 255 23.67 8.50 -18.06
N PRO A 256 24.96 8.79 -18.25
CA PRO A 256 25.54 9.53 -19.38
C PRO A 256 25.26 8.85 -20.73
N PRO A 257 25.27 9.58 -21.85
CA PRO A 257 25.05 9.00 -23.18
C PRO A 257 26.13 7.98 -23.52
N LEU A 258 25.79 7.01 -24.38
CA LEU A 258 26.72 5.99 -24.85
C LEU A 258 27.77 6.60 -25.78
N SER A 259 29.00 6.13 -25.67
CA SER A 259 30.08 6.45 -26.59
C SER A 259 29.97 5.74 -27.94
N LYS A 260 29.33 4.58 -27.95
CA LYS A 260 29.01 3.78 -29.15
C LYS A 260 27.55 3.37 -29.07
N ILE A 261 26.79 3.68 -30.10
CA ILE A 261 25.40 3.27 -30.28
C ILE A 261 25.34 1.88 -30.91
N LEU A 262 24.23 1.19 -30.69
CA LEU A 262 23.94 -0.09 -31.34
C LEU A 262 23.10 0.15 -32.60
N SER A 263 23.33 -0.66 -33.63
CA SER A 263 22.42 -0.61 -34.78
C SER A 263 21.05 -1.15 -34.40
N GLN A 264 20.01 -0.63 -35.01
CA GLN A 264 18.63 -1.06 -34.80
C GLN A 264 18.43 -2.56 -35.03
N GLU A 265 19.17 -3.12 -36.01
CA GLU A 265 19.11 -4.55 -36.31
C GLU A 265 19.63 -5.40 -35.13
N ILE A 266 20.71 -4.99 -34.48
CA ILE A 266 21.28 -5.70 -33.32
C ILE A 266 20.25 -5.72 -32.18
N VAL A 267 19.67 -4.58 -31.84
CA VAL A 267 18.67 -4.49 -30.76
C VAL A 267 17.43 -5.31 -31.07
N LYS A 268 16.86 -5.17 -32.29
CA LYS A 268 15.71 -5.96 -32.73
C LYS A 268 15.98 -7.45 -32.73
N THR A 269 17.16 -7.87 -33.19
CA THR A 269 17.55 -9.28 -33.22
C THR A 269 17.65 -9.84 -31.80
N GLN A 270 18.29 -9.10 -30.89
CA GLN A 270 18.39 -9.53 -29.49
C GLN A 270 17.02 -9.67 -28.83
N LEU A 271 16.13 -8.68 -29.00
CA LEU A 271 14.77 -8.73 -28.48
C LEU A 271 13.96 -9.90 -29.08
N SER A 272 14.15 -10.19 -30.37
CA SER A 272 13.50 -11.32 -31.02
C SER A 272 13.98 -12.66 -30.47
N ILE A 273 15.30 -12.82 -30.28
CA ILE A 273 15.88 -14.04 -29.67
C ILE A 273 15.36 -14.24 -28.25
N GLU A 274 15.28 -13.19 -27.46
CA GLU A 274 14.77 -13.26 -26.09
C GLU A 274 13.29 -13.68 -26.06
N ARG A 275 12.45 -13.08 -26.92
CA ARG A 275 11.03 -13.45 -27.05
C ARG A 275 10.87 -14.91 -27.50
N GLN A 276 11.69 -15.36 -28.43
CA GLN A 276 11.64 -16.75 -28.90
C GLN A 276 12.06 -17.72 -27.81
N LYS A 277 13.13 -17.42 -27.06
CA LYS A 277 13.56 -18.23 -25.89
C LYS A 277 12.49 -18.29 -24.81
N THR A 278 11.82 -17.17 -24.57
CA THR A 278 10.69 -17.09 -23.61
C THR A 278 9.56 -18.00 -24.05
N ALA A 279 9.08 -17.82 -25.27
CA ALA A 279 7.97 -18.63 -25.81
C ALA A 279 8.30 -20.13 -25.83
N GLU A 280 9.55 -20.51 -26.12
CA GLU A 280 9.97 -21.90 -26.07
C GLU A 280 9.97 -22.48 -24.66
N LYS A 281 10.47 -21.74 -23.66
CA LYS A 281 10.41 -22.17 -22.26
C LYS A 281 8.96 -22.34 -21.78
N GLU A 282 8.09 -21.38 -22.07
CA GLU A 282 6.67 -21.45 -21.73
C GLU A 282 5.99 -22.66 -22.39
N ARG A 283 6.31 -22.91 -23.66
CA ARG A 283 5.80 -24.08 -24.40
C ARG A 283 6.26 -25.39 -23.76
N LEU A 284 7.55 -25.52 -23.44
CA LEU A 284 8.11 -26.72 -22.81
C LEU A 284 7.50 -26.95 -21.43
N PHE A 285 7.37 -25.90 -20.62
CA PHE A 285 6.72 -26.00 -19.32
C PHE A 285 5.26 -26.42 -19.44
N LEU A 286 4.52 -25.88 -20.41
CA LEU A 286 3.13 -26.26 -20.65
C LEU A 286 2.99 -27.74 -21.03
N VAL A 287 3.89 -28.26 -21.89
CA VAL A 287 3.92 -29.67 -22.27
C VAL A 287 4.21 -30.53 -21.06
N TYR A 288 5.21 -30.16 -20.26
CA TYR A 288 5.55 -30.83 -19.00
C TYR A 288 4.37 -30.84 -18.02
N ALA A 289 3.74 -29.69 -17.79
CA ALA A 289 2.61 -29.56 -16.87
C ALA A 289 1.41 -30.39 -17.31
N LYS A 290 1.12 -30.49 -18.61
CA LYS A 290 0.08 -31.37 -19.14
C LYS A 290 0.38 -32.84 -18.91
N GLN A 291 1.63 -33.26 -19.07
CA GLN A 291 2.04 -34.63 -18.79
C GLN A 291 1.94 -34.94 -17.30
N TRP A 292 2.49 -34.07 -16.46
CA TRP A 292 2.43 -34.16 -14.99
C TRP A 292 0.97 -34.26 -14.49
N TRP A 293 0.05 -33.48 -15.09
CA TRP A 293 -1.38 -33.51 -14.77
C TRP A 293 -2.03 -34.86 -15.13
N ARG A 294 -1.70 -35.42 -16.29
CA ARG A 294 -2.21 -36.76 -16.66
C ARG A 294 -1.74 -37.82 -15.69
N GLU A 295 -0.50 -37.81 -15.28
CA GLU A 295 0.06 -38.72 -14.30
C GLU A 295 -0.63 -38.59 -12.93
N TYR A 296 -0.89 -37.33 -12.50
CA TYR A 296 -1.62 -37.06 -11.26
C TYR A 296 -3.02 -37.64 -11.28
N LEU A 297 -3.76 -37.52 -12.38
CA LEU A 297 -5.09 -38.07 -12.54
C LEU A 297 -5.09 -39.60 -12.57
N GLN A 298 -4.01 -40.26 -12.99
CA GLN A 298 -3.89 -41.72 -13.00
C GLN A 298 -3.72 -42.32 -11.61
N ILE A 299 -3.26 -41.56 -10.61
CA ILE A 299 -3.06 -42.04 -9.25
C ILE A 299 -4.39 -42.46 -8.61
N ARG A 300 -5.43 -41.65 -8.75
CA ARG A 300 -6.78 -41.91 -8.20
C ARG A 300 -7.86 -41.22 -9.05
N PRO A 301 -9.01 -41.86 -9.28
CA PRO A 301 -10.13 -41.25 -10.01
C PRO A 301 -10.68 -39.97 -9.35
N SER A 302 -10.63 -39.88 -8.00
CA SER A 302 -11.10 -38.70 -7.26
C SER A 302 -10.24 -37.46 -7.40
N HIS A 303 -9.04 -37.54 -8.01
CA HIS A 303 -8.16 -36.42 -8.19
C HIS A 303 -8.70 -35.40 -9.18
N ASN A 304 -9.62 -35.77 -10.08
CA ASN A 304 -10.26 -34.88 -11.03
C ASN A 304 -11.14 -33.79 -10.37
N THR A 305 -11.59 -34.01 -9.13
CA THR A 305 -12.44 -33.08 -8.37
C THR A 305 -11.65 -32.17 -7.42
N ARG A 306 -10.35 -32.47 -7.22
CA ARG A 306 -9.50 -31.69 -6.32
C ARG A 306 -9.10 -30.36 -6.92
N LEU A 307 -9.03 -29.33 -6.07
CA LEU A 307 -8.60 -27.99 -6.48
C LEU A 307 -7.08 -27.93 -6.59
N VAL A 308 -6.56 -28.32 -7.73
CA VAL A 308 -5.13 -28.23 -8.08
C VAL A 308 -4.98 -27.17 -9.15
N LYS A 309 -4.21 -26.12 -8.86
CA LYS A 309 -4.05 -24.96 -9.73
C LYS A 309 -2.58 -24.78 -10.09
N ILE A 310 -2.22 -25.06 -11.34
CA ILE A 310 -0.85 -24.96 -11.87
C ILE A 310 -0.61 -23.58 -12.49
N PHE A 311 -1.63 -23.01 -13.13
CA PHE A 311 -1.58 -21.72 -13.80
C PHE A 311 -2.66 -20.78 -13.25
N ALA A 312 -2.34 -19.50 -13.26
CA ALA A 312 -3.29 -18.41 -13.05
C ALA A 312 -3.09 -17.31 -14.09
N GLN A 313 -4.14 -16.56 -14.39
CA GLN A 313 -4.09 -15.41 -15.29
C GLN A 313 -3.79 -14.15 -14.49
N ASP A 314 -2.83 -13.34 -14.98
CA ASP A 314 -2.57 -12.03 -14.41
C ASP A 314 -3.62 -10.98 -14.85
N GLU A 315 -3.45 -9.73 -14.42
CA GLU A 315 -4.35 -8.63 -14.77
C GLU A 315 -4.45 -8.36 -16.29
N ASN A 316 -3.47 -8.81 -17.06
CA ASN A 316 -3.43 -8.72 -18.54
C ASN A 316 -3.87 -10.03 -19.23
N TRP A 317 -4.48 -10.98 -18.52
CA TRP A 317 -4.87 -12.29 -19.03
C TRP A 317 -3.73 -13.17 -19.54
N ILE A 318 -2.53 -12.91 -19.10
CA ILE A 318 -1.38 -13.76 -19.39
C ILE A 318 -1.36 -14.92 -18.42
N ASN A 319 -1.39 -16.16 -18.94
CA ASN A 319 -1.25 -17.34 -18.12
C ASN A 319 0.16 -17.46 -17.57
N ARG A 320 0.28 -17.53 -16.25
CA ARG A 320 1.56 -17.70 -15.56
C ARG A 320 1.51 -18.90 -14.62
N PRO A 321 2.63 -19.64 -14.44
CA PRO A 321 2.72 -20.65 -13.39
C PRO A 321 2.46 -20.00 -12.02
N VAL A 322 1.68 -20.65 -11.16
CA VAL A 322 1.33 -20.08 -9.83
C VAL A 322 2.57 -19.82 -8.97
N CYS A 323 3.61 -20.63 -9.12
CA CYS A 323 4.89 -20.43 -8.42
C CYS A 323 5.57 -19.09 -8.75
N SER A 324 5.25 -18.46 -9.88
CA SER A 324 5.82 -17.16 -10.27
C SER A 324 5.28 -15.98 -9.47
N TYR A 325 4.11 -16.13 -8.84
CA TYR A 325 3.48 -15.08 -8.03
C TYR A 325 4.05 -14.96 -6.61
N VAL A 326 4.88 -15.92 -6.20
CA VAL A 326 5.48 -15.96 -4.87
C VAL A 326 7.00 -15.88 -4.98
N ARG A 327 7.61 -15.02 -4.18
CA ARG A 327 9.08 -14.91 -4.02
C ARG A 327 9.41 -14.35 -2.64
N PRO A 328 10.55 -14.70 -2.06
CA PRO A 328 10.98 -14.08 -0.80
C PRO A 328 11.02 -12.56 -0.92
N LEU A 329 10.17 -11.87 -0.16
CA LEU A 329 10.07 -10.42 -0.12
C LEU A 329 10.56 -9.92 1.24
N ARG A 330 11.70 -9.25 1.24
CA ARG A 330 12.22 -8.65 2.46
C ARG A 330 11.53 -7.32 2.72
N SER A 331 10.93 -7.19 3.90
CA SER A 331 10.24 -5.98 4.33
C SER A 331 11.18 -4.85 4.77
N GLY A 332 12.48 -5.11 4.85
CA GLY A 332 13.45 -4.16 5.40
C GLY A 332 13.17 -3.90 6.88
N ARG A 333 13.10 -2.62 7.26
CA ARG A 333 12.74 -2.18 8.62
C ARG A 333 11.27 -1.76 8.75
N LEU A 334 10.46 -2.07 7.75
CA LEU A 334 9.04 -1.66 7.74
C LEU A 334 8.13 -2.61 8.52
N LEU A 335 8.54 -3.86 8.66
CA LEU A 335 7.84 -4.89 9.42
C LEU A 335 8.89 -5.69 10.21
N ASP A 336 8.68 -5.83 11.51
CA ASP A 336 9.66 -6.43 12.42
C ASP A 336 9.41 -7.94 12.63
N THR A 337 8.18 -8.41 12.47
CA THR A 337 7.80 -9.78 12.78
C THR A 337 6.87 -10.38 11.72
N PRO A 338 6.83 -11.72 11.59
CA PRO A 338 5.86 -12.41 10.73
C PRO A 338 4.40 -12.08 11.08
N ARG A 339 4.09 -11.84 12.36
CA ARG A 339 2.74 -11.45 12.79
C ARG A 339 2.37 -10.04 12.31
N GLN A 340 3.31 -9.10 12.35
CA GLN A 340 3.11 -7.77 11.75
C GLN A 340 2.92 -7.85 10.25
N ALA A 341 3.63 -8.76 9.56
CA ALA A 341 3.42 -9.01 8.14
C ALA A 341 2.00 -9.53 7.86
N ALA A 342 1.52 -10.48 8.64
CA ALA A 342 0.14 -10.97 8.54
C ALA A 342 -0.89 -9.86 8.83
N ARG A 343 -0.61 -9.01 9.82
CA ARG A 343 -1.45 -7.85 10.12
C ARG A 343 -1.46 -6.84 8.97
N PHE A 344 -0.30 -6.49 8.43
CA PHE A 344 -0.18 -5.61 7.26
C PHE A 344 -1.02 -6.12 6.09
N VAL A 345 -0.87 -7.39 5.72
CA VAL A 345 -1.63 -7.98 4.63
C VAL A 345 -3.14 -7.93 4.92
N SER A 346 -3.56 -8.18 6.16
CA SER A 346 -4.97 -8.17 6.55
C SER A 346 -5.64 -6.78 6.54
N VAL A 347 -4.87 -5.70 6.52
CA VAL A 347 -5.40 -4.32 6.41
C VAL A 347 -5.41 -3.79 4.97
N LEU A 348 -4.89 -4.55 4.01
CA LEU A 348 -5.14 -4.29 2.59
C LEU A 348 -6.62 -4.58 2.28
N GLY A 349 -7.20 -3.80 1.38
CA GLY A 349 -8.61 -3.94 1.03
C GLY A 349 -8.94 -5.30 0.41
N PHE A 350 -10.06 -5.89 0.82
CA PHE A 350 -10.57 -7.13 0.19
C PHE A 350 -11.60 -6.81 -0.87
N GLU A 351 -11.45 -7.40 -2.05
CA GLU A 351 -12.42 -7.35 -3.14
C GLU A 351 -12.66 -8.76 -3.68
N LYS A 352 -13.91 -9.10 -3.87
CA LYS A 352 -14.25 -10.40 -4.46
C LYS A 352 -13.98 -10.37 -5.95
N ALA A 353 -13.42 -11.46 -6.49
CA ALA A 353 -13.31 -11.62 -7.93
C ALA A 353 -14.68 -11.43 -8.61
N PRO A 354 -14.75 -10.67 -9.72
CA PRO A 354 -16.01 -10.43 -10.42
C PRO A 354 -16.59 -11.73 -10.96
N VAL A 355 -17.92 -11.83 -10.95
CA VAL A 355 -18.63 -12.97 -11.54
C VAL A 355 -18.98 -12.60 -12.98
N VAL A 356 -18.47 -13.37 -13.94
CA VAL A 356 -18.82 -13.20 -15.36
C VAL A 356 -20.13 -13.89 -15.68
N GLY A 357 -20.87 -13.38 -16.66
CA GLY A 357 -22.15 -13.95 -17.12
C GLY A 357 -22.04 -15.44 -17.40
N GLY A 358 -22.90 -16.25 -16.71
CA GLY A 358 -22.83 -17.72 -16.73
C GLY A 358 -22.44 -18.35 -15.39
N GLY A 359 -22.16 -17.56 -14.35
CA GLY A 359 -21.92 -18.03 -12.99
C GLY A 359 -20.48 -18.48 -12.68
N GLY A 360 -19.57 -18.37 -13.66
CA GLY A 360 -18.13 -18.61 -13.46
C GLY A 360 -17.47 -17.38 -12.80
N LYS A 361 -16.66 -17.58 -11.76
CA LYS A 361 -15.80 -16.54 -11.26
C LYS A 361 -14.68 -16.28 -12.26
N GLN A 362 -14.48 -15.02 -12.61
CA GLN A 362 -13.33 -14.58 -13.35
C GLN A 362 -12.15 -14.46 -12.37
N GLU A 363 -11.40 -15.53 -12.24
CA GLU A 363 -10.28 -15.59 -11.31
C GLU A 363 -9.04 -15.00 -11.97
N GLN A 364 -8.62 -13.86 -11.47
CA GLN A 364 -7.38 -13.17 -11.84
C GLN A 364 -6.48 -13.04 -10.63
N TRP A 365 -5.19 -13.29 -10.81
CA TRP A 365 -4.16 -13.09 -9.81
C TRP A 365 -3.33 -11.87 -10.20
N CYS A 366 -3.39 -10.83 -9.42
CA CYS A 366 -2.63 -9.61 -9.72
C CYS A 366 -1.13 -9.84 -9.57
N THR A 367 -0.35 -9.20 -10.46
CA THR A 367 1.09 -9.05 -10.18
C THR A 367 1.26 -8.24 -8.89
N LEU A 368 2.35 -8.47 -8.17
CA LEU A 368 2.54 -7.86 -6.85
C LEU A 368 2.49 -6.33 -6.90
N LEU A 369 3.10 -5.72 -7.92
CA LEU A 369 3.05 -4.26 -8.06
C LEU A 369 1.62 -3.76 -8.27
N ALA A 370 0.84 -4.42 -9.12
CA ALA A 370 -0.55 -4.06 -9.38
C ALA A 370 -1.40 -4.16 -8.09
N PHE A 371 -1.23 -5.23 -7.32
CA PHE A 371 -1.90 -5.42 -6.04
C PHE A 371 -1.53 -4.33 -5.03
N LEU A 372 -0.21 -4.04 -4.85
CA LEU A 372 0.25 -3.02 -3.92
C LEU A 372 -0.17 -1.60 -4.33
N CYS A 373 -0.18 -1.29 -5.63
CA CYS A 373 -0.63 0.02 -6.11
C CYS A 373 -2.13 0.23 -5.90
N ARG A 374 -2.92 -0.84 -6.06
CA ARG A 374 -4.37 -0.82 -5.87
C ARG A 374 -4.77 -0.85 -4.39
N ASN A 375 -3.91 -1.38 -3.51
CA ASN A 375 -4.18 -1.60 -2.08
C ASN A 375 -5.43 -2.43 -1.78
N LYS A 376 -5.91 -3.21 -2.73
CA LYS A 376 -7.04 -4.14 -2.57
C LYS A 376 -6.93 -5.29 -3.58
N GLY A 377 -7.42 -6.46 -3.19
CA GLY A 377 -7.41 -7.67 -4.01
C GLY A 377 -8.25 -8.78 -3.39
N ASP A 378 -8.18 -9.96 -3.99
CA ASP A 378 -8.88 -11.14 -3.49
C ASP A 378 -8.03 -11.97 -2.50
N CYS A 379 -8.50 -13.16 -2.13
CA CYS A 379 -7.78 -14.00 -1.18
C CYS A 379 -6.45 -14.53 -1.74
N GLU A 380 -6.38 -14.76 -3.04
CA GLU A 380 -5.19 -15.23 -3.74
C GLU A 380 -4.08 -14.16 -3.71
N ASP A 381 -4.41 -12.91 -4.01
CA ASP A 381 -3.48 -11.79 -3.97
C ASP A 381 -2.91 -11.59 -2.55
N HIS A 382 -3.78 -11.63 -1.53
CA HIS A 382 -3.36 -11.54 -0.14
C HIS A 382 -2.46 -12.70 0.28
N CYS A 383 -2.79 -13.95 -0.13
CA CYS A 383 -1.97 -15.11 0.18
C CYS A 383 -0.60 -15.09 -0.48
N ASN A 384 -0.53 -14.70 -1.75
CA ASN A 384 0.74 -14.58 -2.48
C ASN A 384 1.68 -13.56 -1.81
N LEU A 385 1.15 -12.41 -1.39
CA LEU A 385 1.92 -11.41 -0.67
C LEU A 385 2.34 -11.92 0.71
N LEU A 386 1.42 -12.51 1.49
CA LEU A 386 1.74 -13.03 2.82
C LEU A 386 2.81 -14.12 2.77
N CYS A 387 2.64 -15.09 1.88
CA CYS A 387 3.63 -16.15 1.67
C CYS A 387 5.01 -15.57 1.31
N SER A 388 5.05 -14.59 0.41
CA SER A 388 6.28 -13.92 -0.01
C SER A 388 6.97 -13.20 1.15
N LEU A 389 6.21 -12.55 2.02
CA LEU A 389 6.74 -11.89 3.22
C LEU A 389 7.25 -12.90 4.24
N LEU A 390 6.51 -14.00 4.50
CA LEU A 390 6.94 -15.04 5.43
C LEU A 390 8.23 -15.73 4.95
N LEU A 391 8.36 -15.99 3.64
CA LEU A 391 9.61 -16.44 3.03
C LEU A 391 10.74 -15.41 3.21
N GLY A 392 10.42 -14.12 3.10
CA GLY A 392 11.37 -13.02 3.34
C GLY A 392 11.87 -12.94 4.78
N PHE A 393 11.08 -13.39 5.75
CA PHE A 393 11.48 -13.59 7.15
C PHE A 393 12.27 -14.88 7.40
N GLY A 394 12.46 -15.72 6.35
CA GLY A 394 13.20 -16.99 6.45
C GLY A 394 12.35 -18.17 6.94
N LEU A 395 11.03 -18.04 6.96
CA LEU A 395 10.13 -19.15 7.26
C LEU A 395 9.94 -20.02 6.01
N ASP A 396 9.79 -21.32 6.21
CA ASP A 396 9.41 -22.24 5.16
C ASP A 396 7.89 -22.13 4.93
N ALA A 397 7.49 -21.35 3.93
CA ALA A 397 6.11 -20.95 3.70
C ALA A 397 5.59 -21.39 2.33
N TYR A 398 4.30 -21.72 2.30
CA TYR A 398 3.58 -22.20 1.12
C TYR A 398 2.19 -21.58 1.04
N VAL A 399 1.72 -21.33 -0.17
CA VAL A 399 0.31 -21.02 -0.44
C VAL A 399 -0.46 -22.33 -0.56
N CYS A 400 -1.55 -22.46 0.16
CA CYS A 400 -2.46 -23.58 0.10
C CYS A 400 -3.69 -23.23 -0.74
N VAL A 401 -4.08 -24.10 -1.65
CA VAL A 401 -5.29 -23.95 -2.49
C VAL A 401 -6.29 -25.04 -2.11
N GLY A 402 -7.50 -24.62 -1.76
CA GLY A 402 -8.52 -25.54 -1.32
C GLY A 402 -9.88 -24.88 -1.11
N THR A 403 -10.64 -25.35 -0.11
CA THR A 403 -11.97 -24.83 0.20
C THR A 403 -12.13 -24.48 1.66
N LYS A 404 -13.04 -23.54 1.96
CA LYS A 404 -13.50 -23.27 3.31
C LYS A 404 -15.03 -23.36 3.42
N GLY A 405 -15.54 -23.57 4.64
CA GLY A 405 -16.96 -23.54 4.95
C GLY A 405 -17.77 -24.46 4.03
N LYS A 406 -18.74 -23.92 3.32
CA LYS A 406 -19.68 -24.65 2.44
C LYS A 406 -19.09 -25.03 1.07
N GLY A 407 -17.79 -25.34 0.98
CA GLY A 407 -17.13 -25.69 -0.29
C GLY A 407 -16.72 -24.49 -1.14
N VAL A 408 -16.63 -23.31 -0.54
CA VAL A 408 -16.15 -22.11 -1.23
C VAL A 408 -14.66 -22.21 -1.47
N ALA A 409 -14.21 -22.05 -2.72
CA ALA A 409 -12.79 -21.99 -3.04
C ALA A 409 -12.10 -20.89 -2.22
N HIS A 410 -10.96 -21.21 -1.65
CA HIS A 410 -10.20 -20.33 -0.78
C HIS A 410 -8.72 -20.67 -0.78
N THR A 411 -7.90 -19.68 -0.56
CA THR A 411 -6.46 -19.83 -0.37
C THR A 411 -6.07 -19.31 1.01
N TRP A 412 -5.05 -19.92 1.58
CA TRP A 412 -4.43 -19.51 2.84
C TRP A 412 -2.94 -19.81 2.80
N VAL A 413 -2.18 -19.38 3.79
CA VAL A 413 -0.75 -19.63 3.85
C VAL A 413 -0.45 -20.66 4.94
N MET A 414 0.51 -21.52 4.68
CA MET A 414 1.04 -22.49 5.61
C MET A 414 2.51 -22.22 5.86
N THR A 415 2.96 -22.36 7.10
CA THR A 415 4.38 -22.44 7.44
C THR A 415 4.68 -23.80 8.05
N TYR A 416 5.83 -24.36 7.62
CA TYR A 416 6.32 -25.64 8.08
C TYR A 416 7.51 -25.43 9.02
N GLY A 417 7.37 -25.86 10.28
CA GLY A 417 8.42 -25.72 11.29
C GLY A 417 9.48 -26.82 11.17
N THR A 418 10.67 -26.54 11.65
CA THR A 418 11.79 -27.52 11.71
C THR A 418 11.49 -28.74 12.56
N ASP A 419 10.53 -28.63 13.47
CA ASP A 419 10.00 -29.70 14.33
C ASP A 419 8.83 -30.45 13.68
N GLY A 420 8.50 -30.17 12.42
CA GLY A 420 7.35 -30.74 11.69
C GLY A 420 6.02 -30.10 12.03
N THR A 421 5.98 -29.03 12.82
CA THR A 421 4.74 -28.33 13.12
C THR A 421 4.25 -27.55 11.90
N VAL A 422 2.94 -27.64 11.65
CA VAL A 422 2.27 -26.89 10.58
C VAL A 422 1.40 -25.81 11.18
N THR A 423 1.61 -24.59 10.74
CA THR A 423 0.81 -23.45 11.15
C THR A 423 0.13 -22.82 9.94
N PHE A 424 -1.19 -22.66 9.99
CA PHE A 424 -1.97 -21.97 8.98
C PHE A 424 -2.12 -20.50 9.33
N TRP A 425 -2.07 -19.66 8.32
CA TRP A 425 -2.21 -18.20 8.41
C TRP A 425 -3.34 -17.76 7.49
N GLU A 426 -4.37 -17.14 8.07
CA GLU A 426 -5.44 -16.52 7.29
C GLU A 426 -5.05 -15.11 6.89
N SER A 427 -4.84 -14.89 5.60
CA SER A 427 -4.34 -13.64 5.06
C SER A 427 -5.31 -12.46 5.21
N LEU A 428 -6.61 -12.73 5.25
CA LEU A 428 -7.65 -11.68 5.29
C LEU A 428 -7.88 -11.10 6.69
N ASN A 429 -7.48 -11.80 7.75
CA ASN A 429 -7.69 -11.33 9.12
C ASN A 429 -6.45 -11.45 10.02
N GLY A 430 -5.36 -12.04 9.51
CA GLY A 430 -4.12 -12.23 10.24
C GLY A 430 -4.16 -13.33 11.31
N HIS A 431 -5.23 -14.12 11.40
CA HIS A 431 -5.33 -15.21 12.36
C HIS A 431 -4.37 -16.34 12.02
N ARG A 432 -3.93 -17.02 13.06
CA ARG A 432 -2.98 -18.11 12.98
C ARG A 432 -3.53 -19.32 13.71
N TYR A 433 -3.48 -20.48 13.05
CA TYR A 433 -4.01 -21.74 13.56
C TYR A 433 -2.93 -22.82 13.52
N LEU A 434 -2.76 -23.54 14.64
CA LEU A 434 -1.90 -24.72 14.67
C LEU A 434 -2.66 -25.92 14.09
N HIS A 435 -2.09 -26.57 13.08
CA HIS A 435 -2.66 -27.80 12.54
C HIS A 435 -2.31 -29.01 13.44
N LYS A 436 -3.34 -29.72 13.87
CA LYS A 436 -3.23 -30.98 14.60
C LYS A 436 -4.05 -32.03 13.83
N PRO A 437 -3.39 -32.96 13.11
CA PRO A 437 -4.12 -33.94 12.33
C PRO A 437 -4.96 -34.86 13.25
N ILE A 438 -6.16 -35.16 12.81
CA ILE A 438 -7.02 -36.11 13.45
C ILE A 438 -6.55 -37.50 13.03
N ASN A 439 -6.34 -38.38 13.99
CA ASN A 439 -6.04 -39.78 13.71
C ASN A 439 -7.36 -40.59 13.59
N PRO A 440 -7.76 -41.03 12.39
CA PRO A 440 -9.00 -41.77 12.19
C PRO A 440 -9.01 -43.14 12.86
N ASP A 441 -7.82 -43.72 13.12
CA ASP A 441 -7.64 -45.03 13.73
C ASP A 441 -7.52 -44.98 15.26
N ALA A 442 -7.65 -43.80 15.87
CA ALA A 442 -7.56 -43.63 17.31
C ALA A 442 -8.75 -44.30 18.03
N PRO A 443 -8.53 -44.96 19.18
CA PRO A 443 -9.61 -45.52 19.96
C PRO A 443 -10.68 -44.47 20.31
N PRO A 444 -11.98 -44.83 20.35
CA PRO A 444 -13.07 -43.87 20.57
C PRO A 444 -13.04 -43.16 21.94
N MET A 445 -12.20 -43.61 22.86
CA MET A 445 -11.99 -42.97 24.17
C MET A 445 -10.96 -41.85 24.17
N VAL A 446 -10.23 -41.62 23.06
CA VAL A 446 -9.25 -40.55 22.93
C VAL A 446 -9.94 -39.30 22.38
N GLU A 447 -9.95 -38.24 23.16
CA GLU A 447 -10.43 -36.92 22.67
C GLU A 447 -9.58 -36.47 21.49
N GLN A 448 -10.21 -36.37 20.33
CA GLN A 448 -9.56 -35.82 19.13
C GLN A 448 -9.46 -34.31 19.24
N PRO A 449 -8.35 -33.69 18.78
CA PRO A 449 -8.22 -32.26 18.79
C PRO A 449 -9.30 -31.63 17.93
N LYS A 450 -10.01 -30.64 18.49
CA LYS A 450 -11.00 -29.86 17.74
C LYS A 450 -10.30 -28.91 16.81
N CYS A 451 -10.62 -28.99 15.52
CA CYS A 451 -10.08 -28.06 14.52
C CYS A 451 -10.72 -26.67 14.66
N GLU A 452 -9.91 -25.66 14.89
CA GLU A 452 -10.34 -24.26 15.06
C GLU A 452 -10.35 -23.48 13.75
N TYR A 453 -9.70 -24.01 12.70
CA TYR A 453 -9.58 -23.35 11.41
C TYR A 453 -10.79 -23.61 10.49
N PRO A 454 -11.11 -22.68 9.58
CA PRO A 454 -12.29 -22.78 8.71
C PRO A 454 -12.06 -23.64 7.45
N TYR A 455 -10.85 -24.13 7.21
CA TYR A 455 -10.45 -24.85 6.00
C TYR A 455 -11.01 -26.27 5.99
N ARG A 456 -11.48 -26.72 4.81
CA ARG A 456 -12.11 -28.02 4.66
C ARG A 456 -11.33 -28.99 3.79
N LEU A 457 -11.03 -28.60 2.55
CA LEU A 457 -10.31 -29.41 1.58
C LEU A 457 -9.05 -28.70 1.12
N ILE A 458 -8.01 -29.47 0.79
CA ILE A 458 -6.74 -28.97 0.26
C ILE A 458 -6.32 -29.80 -0.94
N GLY A 459 -6.15 -29.12 -2.09
CA GLY A 459 -5.77 -29.75 -3.35
C GLY A 459 -4.30 -29.67 -3.66
N CYS A 460 -3.68 -28.52 -3.44
CA CYS A 460 -2.26 -28.33 -3.66
C CYS A 460 -1.66 -27.23 -2.78
N ILE A 461 -0.34 -27.28 -2.64
CA ILE A 461 0.47 -26.24 -2.01
C ILE A 461 1.62 -25.86 -2.92
N PHE A 462 2.05 -24.61 -2.86
CA PHE A 462 3.17 -24.15 -3.66
C PHE A 462 3.91 -22.96 -3.02
N ASN A 463 5.13 -22.77 -3.45
CA ASN A 463 5.90 -21.55 -3.27
C ASN A 463 6.74 -21.26 -4.53
N HIS A 464 7.73 -20.40 -4.45
CA HIS A 464 8.55 -20.01 -5.60
C HIS A 464 9.51 -21.12 -6.12
N GLN A 465 9.68 -22.21 -5.39
CA GLN A 465 10.62 -23.29 -5.69
C GLN A 465 9.93 -24.63 -5.91
N CYS A 466 8.79 -24.86 -5.29
CA CYS A 466 8.12 -26.14 -5.34
C CYS A 466 6.62 -26.01 -5.55
N PHE A 467 6.04 -27.07 -6.11
CA PHE A 467 4.62 -27.29 -6.29
C PHE A 467 4.29 -28.74 -5.93
N LEU A 468 3.35 -28.94 -5.04
CA LEU A 468 2.97 -30.23 -4.49
C LEU A 468 1.46 -30.40 -4.55
N ALA A 469 0.98 -31.47 -5.21
CA ALA A 469 -0.44 -31.79 -5.23
C ALA A 469 -0.75 -32.91 -4.23
N ASN A 470 -1.86 -32.77 -3.54
CA ASN A 470 -2.32 -33.74 -2.53
C ASN A 470 -2.76 -35.07 -3.18
N CYS A 471 -2.03 -36.16 -2.90
CA CYS A 471 -2.30 -37.52 -3.38
C CYS A 471 -2.94 -38.42 -2.32
N GLN A 472 -3.16 -37.94 -1.10
CA GLN A 472 -3.70 -38.73 0.00
C GLN A 472 -5.10 -39.24 -0.31
N PRO A 473 -5.56 -40.33 0.32
CA PRO A 473 -6.90 -40.87 0.10
C PRO A 473 -8.01 -39.85 0.29
N SER A 474 -7.88 -38.99 1.32
CA SER A 474 -8.77 -37.86 1.57
C SER A 474 -8.05 -36.53 1.31
N ASP A 475 -8.76 -35.55 0.78
CA ASP A 475 -8.33 -34.19 0.66
C ASP A 475 -8.82 -33.29 1.82
N SER A 476 -9.47 -33.85 2.84
CA SER A 476 -9.85 -33.15 4.07
C SER A 476 -8.60 -32.63 4.79
N VAL A 477 -8.57 -31.35 5.11
CA VAL A 477 -7.45 -30.72 5.84
C VAL A 477 -7.25 -31.36 7.21
N GLU A 478 -8.32 -31.76 7.87
CA GLU A 478 -8.29 -32.40 9.21
C GLU A 478 -7.55 -33.75 9.22
N LEU A 479 -7.64 -34.49 8.12
CA LEU A 479 -7.01 -35.80 7.94
C LEU A 479 -5.67 -35.72 7.22
N CYS A 480 -5.33 -34.55 6.71
CA CYS A 480 -4.15 -34.35 5.86
C CYS A 480 -2.87 -34.40 6.70
N VAL A 481 -1.92 -35.21 6.25
CA VAL A 481 -0.58 -35.29 6.81
C VAL A 481 0.37 -34.48 5.93
N PHE A 482 1.05 -33.52 6.54
CA PHE A 482 1.97 -32.62 5.85
C PHE A 482 3.42 -33.14 5.93
N ASP A 483 3.65 -34.40 5.59
CA ASP A 483 5.00 -34.86 5.28
C ASP A 483 5.27 -34.59 3.80
N LEU A 484 5.92 -33.46 3.54
CA LEU A 484 6.14 -32.96 2.18
C LEU A 484 7.20 -33.75 1.41
N ASN A 485 7.99 -34.58 2.09
CA ASN A 485 8.99 -35.46 1.48
C ASN A 485 8.41 -36.81 1.04
N ASP A 486 7.21 -37.15 1.48
CA ASP A 486 6.55 -38.40 1.12
C ASP A 486 5.77 -38.23 -0.20
N GLU A 487 6.37 -38.68 -1.31
CA GLU A 487 5.75 -38.63 -2.65
C GLU A 487 4.46 -39.42 -2.79
N SER A 488 4.22 -40.38 -1.90
CA SER A 488 2.94 -41.13 -1.85
C SER A 488 1.79 -40.24 -1.37
N ARG A 489 2.10 -39.19 -0.61
CA ARG A 489 1.15 -38.21 -0.05
C ARG A 489 1.07 -36.95 -0.86
N TRP A 490 2.22 -36.47 -1.35
CA TRP A 490 2.33 -35.21 -2.09
C TRP A 490 3.09 -35.46 -3.38
N LYS A 491 2.42 -35.34 -4.54
CA LYS A 491 3.09 -35.45 -5.84
C LYS A 491 3.84 -34.15 -6.15
N PRO A 492 5.18 -34.17 -6.19
CA PRO A 492 5.95 -33.00 -6.52
C PRO A 492 5.94 -32.72 -8.02
N MET A 493 6.11 -31.46 -8.37
CA MET A 493 6.50 -31.04 -9.70
C MET A 493 8.03 -30.87 -9.74
N SER A 494 8.68 -31.17 -10.87
CA SER A 494 10.12 -31.03 -11.00
C SER A 494 10.59 -29.60 -10.65
N GLU A 495 11.51 -29.50 -9.71
CA GLU A 495 12.11 -28.23 -9.32
C GLU A 495 12.81 -27.53 -10.50
N GLU A 496 13.45 -28.30 -11.39
CA GLU A 496 14.12 -27.79 -12.61
C GLU A 496 13.08 -27.18 -13.59
N ALA A 497 11.93 -27.84 -13.74
CA ALA A 497 10.85 -27.30 -14.57
C ALA A 497 10.32 -25.99 -14.00
N ILE A 498 10.09 -25.91 -12.69
CA ILE A 498 9.64 -24.66 -12.03
C ILE A 498 10.72 -23.56 -12.19
N LYS A 499 11.98 -23.87 -11.91
CA LYS A 499 13.11 -22.94 -12.06
C LYS A 499 13.22 -22.41 -13.48
N SER A 500 12.96 -23.21 -14.51
CA SER A 500 13.06 -22.79 -15.91
C SER A 500 12.16 -21.61 -16.27
N VAL A 501 11.01 -21.49 -15.60
CA VAL A 501 10.00 -20.44 -15.87
C VAL A 501 9.87 -19.40 -14.75
N CYS A 502 10.36 -19.68 -13.54
CA CYS A 502 10.21 -18.79 -12.37
C CYS A 502 11.50 -18.11 -11.92
N SER A 503 12.68 -18.52 -12.44
CA SER A 503 13.97 -17.95 -11.99
C SER A 503 14.13 -16.48 -12.39
N PRO A 504 14.72 -15.65 -11.52
CA PRO A 504 15.06 -14.27 -11.86
C PRO A 504 16.00 -14.21 -13.08
N GLY A 505 15.79 -13.24 -13.97
CA GLY A 505 16.58 -13.11 -15.21
C GLY A 505 16.12 -14.03 -16.34
N SER A 506 15.12 -14.89 -16.13
CA SER A 506 14.40 -15.51 -17.21
C SER A 506 13.41 -14.49 -17.79
N THR A 507 13.39 -14.34 -19.11
CA THR A 507 12.43 -13.47 -19.79
C THR A 507 10.97 -13.91 -19.60
N THR A 508 10.75 -15.13 -19.11
CA THR A 508 9.44 -15.69 -18.76
C THR A 508 8.95 -15.31 -17.38
N SER A 509 9.87 -14.91 -16.47
CA SER A 509 9.51 -14.61 -15.10
C SER A 509 8.94 -13.20 -14.98
N LEU A 510 8.05 -13.01 -14.00
CA LEU A 510 7.69 -11.67 -13.56
C LEU A 510 8.95 -10.89 -13.17
N PRO A 511 8.97 -9.56 -13.33
CA PRO A 511 10.05 -8.73 -12.83
C PRO A 511 10.36 -9.03 -11.36
N PRO A 512 11.56 -8.71 -10.86
CA PRO A 512 11.84 -8.79 -9.42
C PRO A 512 10.73 -8.10 -8.63
N PHE A 513 10.40 -8.66 -7.45
CA PHE A 513 9.34 -8.05 -6.65
C PHE A 513 9.72 -6.62 -6.24
N PRO A 514 8.76 -5.69 -6.34
CA PRO A 514 9.01 -4.33 -5.90
C PRO A 514 9.28 -4.29 -4.39
N PRO A 515 10.19 -3.43 -3.92
CA PRO A 515 10.34 -3.20 -2.49
C PRO A 515 9.06 -2.58 -1.93
N LEU A 516 8.75 -2.87 -0.66
CA LEU A 516 7.67 -2.17 0.04
C LEU A 516 8.03 -0.70 0.26
N CYS A 517 7.04 0.17 0.12
CA CYS A 517 7.18 1.60 0.39
C CYS A 517 6.73 1.92 1.81
N SER A 518 7.43 2.85 2.47
CA SER A 518 6.97 3.41 3.74
C SER A 518 5.66 4.17 3.58
N SER A 519 4.88 4.24 4.66
CA SER A 519 3.67 5.06 4.65
C SER A 519 4.00 6.54 4.52
N VAL A 520 3.25 7.24 3.67
CA VAL A 520 3.27 8.72 3.57
C VAL A 520 2.16 9.36 4.39
N VAL A 521 1.34 8.55 5.06
CA VAL A 521 0.18 9.00 5.85
C VAL A 521 0.66 9.39 7.24
N ASP A 522 0.36 10.61 7.66
CA ASP A 522 0.53 11.01 9.07
C ASP A 522 -0.65 10.53 9.90
N ALA A 523 -0.39 9.53 10.74
CA ALA A 523 -1.40 8.87 11.57
C ALA A 523 -2.12 9.83 12.54
N ALA A 524 -1.42 10.85 13.04
CA ALA A 524 -2.00 11.79 14.02
C ALA A 524 -2.97 12.74 13.32
N THR A 525 -2.54 13.36 12.25
CA THR A 525 -3.38 14.27 11.44
C THR A 525 -4.61 13.54 10.92
N GLU A 526 -4.42 12.37 10.31
CA GLU A 526 -5.53 11.58 9.77
C GLU A 526 -6.54 11.14 10.85
N SER A 527 -6.05 10.77 12.04
CA SER A 527 -6.93 10.43 13.17
C SER A 527 -7.80 11.60 13.59
N ASN A 528 -7.23 12.81 13.69
CA ASN A 528 -7.94 14.02 14.06
C ASN A 528 -8.96 14.44 13.00
N ASP A 529 -8.58 14.38 11.73
CA ASP A 529 -9.47 14.77 10.62
C ASP A 529 -10.67 13.83 10.52
N LEU A 530 -10.45 12.52 10.63
CA LEU A 530 -11.52 11.54 10.67
C LEU A 530 -12.43 11.72 11.90
N GLU A 531 -11.87 12.01 13.06
CA GLU A 531 -12.63 12.25 14.29
C GLU A 531 -13.53 13.48 14.14
N LEU A 532 -13.02 14.58 13.57
CA LEU A 532 -13.81 15.80 13.32
C LEU A 532 -14.92 15.54 12.30
N GLN A 533 -14.64 14.84 11.21
CA GLN A 533 -15.66 14.49 10.22
C GLN A 533 -16.76 13.60 10.82
N LEU A 534 -16.40 12.62 11.65
CA LEU A 534 -17.37 11.77 12.33
C LEU A 534 -18.21 12.53 13.37
N ARG A 535 -17.61 13.44 14.13
CA ARG A 535 -18.35 14.32 15.04
C ARG A 535 -19.40 15.14 14.30
N PHE A 536 -19.03 15.67 13.14
CA PHE A 536 -19.98 16.41 12.30
C PHE A 536 -21.13 15.51 11.84
N LEU A 537 -20.84 14.35 11.26
CA LEU A 537 -21.84 13.40 10.77
C LEU A 537 -22.79 12.91 11.88
N VAL A 538 -22.25 12.62 13.06
CA VAL A 538 -23.06 12.23 14.23
C VAL A 538 -23.95 13.38 14.68
N SER A 539 -23.45 14.61 14.71
CA SER A 539 -24.23 15.77 15.12
C SER A 539 -25.39 16.04 14.18
N GLU A 540 -25.18 15.92 12.85
CA GLU A 540 -26.27 16.04 11.86
C GLU A 540 -27.29 14.90 12.03
N TYR A 541 -26.84 13.65 12.14
CA TYR A 541 -27.73 12.50 12.35
C TYR A 541 -28.61 12.67 13.61
N ARG A 542 -28.02 13.11 14.71
CA ARG A 542 -28.78 13.34 15.96
C ARG A 542 -29.74 14.51 15.85
N LYS A 543 -29.36 15.56 15.12
CA LYS A 543 -30.26 16.70 14.83
C LYS A 543 -31.49 16.26 14.04
N ASP A 544 -31.31 15.39 13.04
CA ASP A 544 -32.41 14.81 12.26
C ASP A 544 -33.34 13.96 13.13
N LEU A 545 -32.83 13.35 14.20
CA LEU A 545 -33.63 12.63 15.20
C LEU A 545 -34.26 13.55 16.27
N GLY A 546 -34.08 14.88 16.20
CA GLY A 546 -34.51 15.84 17.18
C GLY A 546 -33.75 15.79 18.50
N LEU A 547 -32.51 15.28 18.49
CA LEU A 547 -31.65 15.10 19.67
C LEU A 547 -30.55 16.14 19.72
N THR A 548 -30.26 16.66 20.91
CA THR A 548 -29.09 17.52 21.15
C THR A 548 -27.83 16.69 21.27
N THR A 549 -26.70 17.23 20.77
CA THR A 549 -25.40 16.59 20.86
C THR A 549 -24.45 17.40 21.73
N VAL A 550 -23.93 16.79 22.77
CA VAL A 550 -22.91 17.39 23.63
C VAL A 550 -21.71 16.45 23.68
N TRP A 551 -20.59 16.91 23.12
CA TRP A 551 -19.34 16.19 23.11
C TRP A 551 -18.58 16.38 24.43
N GLU A 552 -17.91 15.32 24.89
CA GLU A 552 -17.03 15.34 26.04
C GLU A 552 -15.62 14.89 25.62
N ASP A 553 -14.73 15.86 25.49
CA ASP A 553 -13.36 15.62 25.00
C ASP A 553 -12.53 14.79 25.97
N HIS A 554 -12.72 14.99 27.30
CA HIS A 554 -12.05 14.18 28.30
C HIS A 554 -12.43 12.69 28.17
N LEU A 555 -13.71 12.40 27.99
CA LEU A 555 -14.16 11.02 27.76
C LEU A 555 -13.58 10.45 26.45
N SER A 556 -13.55 11.25 25.38
CA SER A 556 -12.93 10.84 24.09
C SER A 556 -11.46 10.49 24.28
N TYR A 557 -10.72 11.27 25.06
CA TYR A 557 -9.30 11.00 25.35
C TYR A 557 -9.11 9.67 26.07
N LEU A 558 -9.97 9.34 27.03
CA LEU A 558 -9.90 8.09 27.80
C LEU A 558 -10.11 6.83 26.96
N LEU A 559 -10.68 6.95 25.75
CA LEU A 559 -10.84 5.82 24.83
C LEU A 559 -9.54 5.44 24.11
N THR A 560 -8.53 6.31 24.11
CA THR A 560 -7.29 6.13 23.34
C THR A 560 -6.51 4.86 23.71
N PRO A 561 -6.27 4.51 24.99
CA PRO A 561 -5.52 3.32 25.36
C PRO A 561 -6.21 2.03 24.91
N ALA A 562 -7.54 1.99 24.96
CA ALA A 562 -8.29 0.81 24.49
C ALA A 562 -8.08 0.55 23.01
N LEU A 563 -8.13 1.59 22.16
CA LEU A 563 -7.91 1.45 20.72
C LEU A 563 -6.48 1.01 20.39
N ALA A 564 -5.49 1.52 21.13
CA ALA A 564 -4.10 1.09 21.01
C ALA A 564 -3.92 -0.39 21.41
N SER A 565 -4.56 -0.80 22.50
CA SER A 565 -4.53 -2.20 22.98
C SER A 565 -5.10 -3.17 21.95
N TYR A 566 -6.22 -2.83 21.31
CA TYR A 566 -6.80 -3.67 20.25
C TYR A 566 -5.86 -3.87 19.06
N GLU A 567 -5.15 -2.82 18.62
CA GLU A 567 -4.18 -2.96 17.53
C GLU A 567 -2.97 -3.79 17.95
N ILE A 568 -2.45 -3.60 19.17
CA ILE A 568 -1.36 -4.41 19.72
C ILE A 568 -1.76 -5.88 19.80
N GLU A 569 -2.97 -6.20 20.23
CA GLU A 569 -3.48 -7.57 20.24
C GLU A 569 -3.50 -8.17 18.83
N ARG A 570 -3.93 -7.42 17.83
CA ARG A 570 -3.92 -7.87 16.44
C ARG A 570 -2.52 -8.10 15.89
N THR A 571 -1.55 -7.27 16.26
CA THR A 571 -0.16 -7.35 15.77
C THR A 571 0.68 -8.38 16.52
N THR A 572 0.43 -8.60 17.80
CA THR A 572 1.23 -9.50 18.64
C THR A 572 0.55 -10.83 18.93
N GLY A 573 -0.79 -10.86 18.86
CA GLY A 573 -1.61 -11.99 19.31
C GLY A 573 -1.65 -12.15 20.82
N ILE A 574 -1.21 -11.14 21.58
CA ILE A 574 -1.21 -11.13 23.04
C ILE A 574 -2.26 -10.11 23.50
N CYS A 575 -3.25 -10.59 24.26
CA CYS A 575 -4.20 -9.69 24.91
C CYS A 575 -3.55 -9.06 26.14
N ALA A 576 -3.33 -7.73 26.06
CA ALA A 576 -2.73 -6.98 27.15
C ALA A 576 -3.72 -6.70 28.32
N GLY A 577 -5.01 -7.03 28.13
CA GLY A 577 -6.07 -6.66 29.08
C GLY A 577 -6.50 -5.20 28.94
N ASN A 578 -7.59 -4.85 29.60
CA ASN A 578 -8.19 -3.51 29.57
C ASN A 578 -8.41 -2.94 30.98
N GLU A 579 -7.71 -3.44 31.98
CA GLU A 579 -7.93 -3.06 33.39
C GLU A 579 -7.73 -1.56 33.61
N GLU A 580 -6.64 -0.99 33.11
CA GLU A 580 -6.36 0.45 33.25
C GLU A 580 -7.44 1.29 32.55
N PHE A 581 -7.88 0.87 31.38
CA PHE A 581 -8.98 1.54 30.67
C PHE A 581 -10.28 1.46 31.47
N GLN A 582 -10.63 0.28 31.97
CA GLN A 582 -11.85 0.08 32.79
C GLN A 582 -11.82 0.92 34.05
N ASP A 583 -10.69 0.99 34.72
CA ASP A 583 -10.52 1.82 35.94
C ASP A 583 -10.60 3.31 35.61
N SER A 584 -10.04 3.74 34.48
CA SER A 584 -10.14 5.13 34.03
C SER A 584 -11.59 5.52 33.74
N ILE A 585 -12.33 4.64 33.06
CA ILE A 585 -13.77 4.85 32.79
C ILE A 585 -14.57 4.87 34.10
N ARG A 586 -14.32 3.94 35.07
CA ARG A 586 -15.00 3.93 36.37
C ARG A 586 -14.81 5.25 37.16
N ARG A 587 -13.61 5.83 37.06
CA ARG A 587 -13.32 7.14 37.71
C ARG A 587 -14.00 8.31 36.99
N ALA A 588 -14.15 8.24 35.66
CA ALA A 588 -14.72 9.31 34.83
C ALA A 588 -16.24 9.28 34.77
N VAL A 589 -16.87 8.17 35.12
CA VAL A 589 -18.33 7.99 35.09
C VAL A 589 -18.86 8.15 36.54
N PRO A 590 -19.62 9.20 36.84
CA PRO A 590 -20.17 9.43 38.17
C PRO A 590 -21.16 8.33 38.57
N ASN A 591 -21.35 8.16 39.90
CA ASN A 591 -22.38 7.26 40.42
C ASN A 591 -23.76 7.61 39.88
N GLY A 592 -24.54 6.60 39.49
CA GLY A 592 -25.87 6.80 38.90
C GLY A 592 -25.82 7.13 37.41
N HIS A 593 -24.65 7.07 36.76
CA HIS A 593 -24.51 7.17 35.30
C HIS A 593 -24.14 5.82 34.68
N THR A 594 -24.60 5.61 33.46
CA THR A 594 -24.27 4.44 32.64
C THR A 594 -23.32 4.87 31.57
N PHE A 595 -22.29 4.05 31.32
CA PHE A 595 -21.37 4.16 30.19
C PHE A 595 -21.64 3.04 29.19
N LYS A 596 -21.69 3.40 27.91
CA LYS A 596 -21.70 2.45 26.79
C LYS A 596 -20.62 2.87 25.80
N GLY A 597 -19.85 1.93 25.30
CA GLY A 597 -18.83 2.15 24.30
C GLY A 597 -18.70 0.95 23.37
N PHE A 598 -18.46 1.19 22.08
CA PHE A 598 -18.32 0.12 21.09
C PHE A 598 -17.21 0.46 20.09
N PRO A 599 -16.13 -0.35 20.03
CA PRO A 599 -15.06 -0.16 19.07
C PRO A 599 -15.41 -0.85 17.73
N ILE A 600 -15.06 -0.19 16.63
CA ILE A 600 -15.16 -0.74 15.27
C ILE A 600 -13.84 -0.53 14.56
N HIS A 601 -13.48 -1.49 13.70
CA HIS A 601 -12.28 -1.48 12.88
C HIS A 601 -12.60 -1.34 11.40
N PHE A 602 -11.84 -0.49 10.70
CA PHE A 602 -11.90 -0.29 9.25
C PHE A 602 -10.50 -0.34 8.63
N VAL A 603 -10.45 -0.68 7.34
CA VAL A 603 -9.23 -0.65 6.52
C VAL A 603 -9.24 0.50 5.50
N HIS A 604 -10.14 1.46 5.67
CA HIS A 604 -10.25 2.65 4.83
C HIS A 604 -10.43 3.92 5.68
N ARG A 605 -10.12 5.08 5.11
CA ARG A 605 -10.15 6.39 5.76
C ARG A 605 -11.34 7.26 5.32
N ASN A 606 -12.41 6.65 4.83
CA ASN A 606 -13.60 7.37 4.42
C ASN A 606 -14.62 7.47 5.57
N ALA A 607 -14.77 8.66 6.15
CA ALA A 607 -15.63 8.91 7.30
C ALA A 607 -17.11 8.61 7.01
N ARG A 608 -17.63 8.98 5.83
CA ARG A 608 -19.04 8.73 5.46
C ARG A 608 -19.33 7.24 5.32
N ARG A 609 -18.42 6.49 4.67
CA ARG A 609 -18.55 5.04 4.53
C ARG A 609 -18.44 4.33 5.89
N ALA A 610 -17.51 4.78 6.76
CA ALA A 610 -17.37 4.28 8.12
C ALA A 610 -18.65 4.55 8.93
N PHE A 611 -19.16 5.78 8.92
CA PHE A 611 -20.37 6.17 9.61
C PHE A 611 -21.59 5.37 9.15
N ALA A 612 -21.81 5.24 7.84
CA ALA A 612 -22.89 4.42 7.29
C ALA A 612 -22.81 2.94 7.73
N THR A 613 -21.59 2.41 7.92
CA THR A 613 -21.39 1.06 8.44
C THR A 613 -21.67 0.98 9.93
N CYS A 614 -21.27 2.01 10.70
CA CYS A 614 -21.55 2.11 12.14
C CYS A 614 -23.05 2.14 12.41
N LEU A 615 -23.83 2.87 11.64
CA LEU A 615 -25.30 2.93 11.78
C LEU A 615 -25.99 1.58 11.53
N ARG A 616 -25.38 0.67 10.78
CA ARG A 616 -25.89 -0.70 10.58
C ARG A 616 -25.62 -1.62 11.77
N SER A 617 -24.72 -1.23 12.66
CA SER A 617 -24.44 -1.98 13.89
C SER A 617 -25.45 -1.56 14.98
N PRO A 618 -26.26 -2.51 15.51
CA PRO A 618 -27.23 -2.20 16.55
C PRO A 618 -26.60 -1.55 17.78
N PHE A 619 -25.38 -1.97 18.14
CA PHE A 619 -24.63 -1.44 19.28
C PHE A 619 -24.18 -0.01 19.07
N CYS A 620 -23.72 0.34 17.87
CA CYS A 620 -23.35 1.70 17.53
C CYS A 620 -24.57 2.60 17.45
N ASP A 621 -25.65 2.15 16.79
CA ASP A 621 -26.87 2.90 16.65
C ASP A 621 -27.49 3.21 18.01
N GLU A 622 -27.49 2.26 18.95
CA GLU A 622 -27.94 2.46 20.33
C GLU A 622 -27.15 3.57 21.04
N ILE A 623 -25.83 3.66 20.84
CA ILE A 623 -24.99 4.71 21.40
C ILE A 623 -25.29 6.06 20.72
N LEU A 624 -25.37 6.08 19.40
CA LEU A 624 -25.53 7.30 18.61
C LEU A 624 -26.95 7.90 18.73
N SER A 625 -27.97 7.07 18.91
CA SER A 625 -29.36 7.47 19.11
C SER A 625 -29.79 7.58 20.58
N CYS A 626 -28.84 7.44 21.51
CA CYS A 626 -29.08 7.42 22.95
C CYS A 626 -29.91 8.66 23.39
N ARG A 627 -30.95 8.37 24.18
CA ARG A 627 -31.86 9.38 24.81
C ARG A 627 -31.76 9.25 26.32
N GLY A 628 -31.88 10.35 27.03
CA GLY A 628 -31.83 10.39 28.50
C GLY A 628 -31.34 11.73 29.02
N ASP A 629 -31.19 11.81 30.33
CA ASP A 629 -30.71 13.02 31.00
C ASP A 629 -29.18 13.08 31.03
N GLN A 630 -28.64 14.28 30.89
CA GLN A 630 -27.20 14.56 30.98
C GLN A 630 -26.34 13.72 30.02
N ILE A 631 -26.84 13.46 28.80
CA ILE A 631 -26.09 12.69 27.81
C ILE A 631 -24.81 13.42 27.42
N ARG A 632 -23.70 12.70 27.45
CA ARG A 632 -22.41 13.11 26.91
C ARG A 632 -21.93 12.05 25.92
N LEU A 633 -21.58 12.51 24.73
CA LEU A 633 -21.05 11.66 23.67
C LEU A 633 -19.53 11.80 23.58
N ALA A 634 -18.90 10.73 23.22
CA ALA A 634 -17.48 10.68 22.91
C ALA A 634 -17.26 9.90 21.62
N VAL A 635 -16.29 10.30 20.86
CA VAL A 635 -15.73 9.53 19.75
C VAL A 635 -14.23 9.64 19.80
N ARG A 636 -13.56 8.54 19.55
CA ARG A 636 -12.10 8.50 19.37
C ARG A 636 -11.77 7.72 18.15
N VAL A 637 -10.85 8.28 17.36
CA VAL A 637 -10.28 7.65 16.17
C VAL A 637 -8.79 7.45 16.35
N ARG A 638 -8.29 6.28 16.02
CA ARG A 638 -6.86 5.99 15.96
C ARG A 638 -6.54 5.31 14.65
N VAL A 639 -5.65 5.92 13.89
CA VAL A 639 -5.10 5.39 12.65
C VAL A 639 -3.72 4.82 12.93
N PHE A 640 -3.51 3.57 12.53
CA PHE A 640 -2.22 2.91 12.58
C PHE A 640 -1.76 2.68 11.15
N THR A 641 -0.60 3.21 10.81
CA THR A 641 -0.08 3.17 9.45
C THR A 641 0.83 1.96 9.24
N TYR A 642 0.69 1.36 8.07
CA TYR A 642 1.46 0.22 7.60
C TYR A 642 2.17 0.58 6.28
N PRO A 643 3.09 -0.26 5.78
CA PRO A 643 3.66 -0.08 4.45
C PRO A 643 2.58 0.14 3.40
N GLU A 644 2.93 0.71 2.26
CA GLU A 644 2.03 1.02 1.13
C GLU A 644 0.90 1.99 1.48
N SER A 645 1.07 2.78 2.55
CA SER A 645 0.01 3.65 3.08
C SER A 645 -1.28 2.91 3.47
N ALA A 646 -1.19 1.60 3.70
CA ALA A 646 -2.26 0.83 4.30
C ALA A 646 -2.49 1.27 5.74
N CYS A 647 -3.73 1.26 6.19
CA CYS A 647 -4.10 1.78 7.50
C CYS A 647 -5.08 0.84 8.20
N ALA A 648 -4.85 0.63 9.50
CA ALA A 648 -5.86 0.12 10.41
C ALA A 648 -6.51 1.31 11.11
N VAL A 649 -7.80 1.49 10.94
CA VAL A 649 -8.58 2.60 11.50
C VAL A 649 -9.49 2.04 12.58
N TRP A 650 -9.22 2.39 13.83
CA TRP A 650 -10.07 2.05 14.95
C TRP A 650 -10.91 3.26 15.35
N ILE A 651 -12.22 3.06 15.44
CA ILE A 651 -13.19 4.07 15.85
C ILE A 651 -13.94 3.52 17.06
N MET A 652 -14.03 4.31 18.12
CA MET A 652 -14.88 3.99 19.27
C MET A 652 -15.84 5.11 19.54
N PHE A 653 -17.13 4.81 19.41
CA PHE A 653 -18.19 5.68 19.89
C PHE A 653 -18.51 5.29 21.32
N ALA A 654 -18.76 6.28 22.15
CA ALA A 654 -19.19 6.09 23.51
C ALA A 654 -20.21 7.13 23.95
N CYS A 655 -21.04 6.77 24.89
CA CYS A 655 -21.93 7.70 25.57
C CYS A 655 -21.93 7.43 27.09
N LYS A 656 -22.08 8.50 27.85
CA LYS A 656 -22.50 8.40 29.26
C LYS A 656 -23.77 9.20 29.48
N TYR A 657 -24.65 8.68 30.29
CA TYR A 657 -25.92 9.31 30.61
C TYR A 657 -26.36 8.92 32.01
N ARG A 658 -27.19 9.75 32.64
CA ARG A 658 -27.78 9.44 33.93
C ARG A 658 -28.84 8.35 33.75
N SER A 659 -28.65 7.24 34.48
CA SER A 659 -29.67 6.17 34.48
C SER A 659 -30.90 6.69 35.22
N VAL A 660 -32.06 6.67 34.55
CA VAL A 660 -33.34 6.87 35.21
C VAL A 660 -33.72 5.51 35.82
N LEU A 661 -33.63 5.40 37.14
CA LEU A 661 -34.08 4.24 37.88
C LEU A 661 -35.60 4.11 37.79
#